data_3fc7cbbae80689bc49a49b8b7a0ef55f
#
_entry.id   3fc7cbbae80689bc49a49b8b7a0ef55f
#
_cell.length_a   1.000
_cell.length_b   1.000
_cell.length_c   1.000
_cell.angle_alpha   90.00
_cell.angle_beta   90.00
_cell.angle_gamma   90.00
#
_symmetry.space_group_name_H-M   'P 1'
#
loop_
_entity.id
_entity.type
_entity.pdbx_description
1 polymer ?
#
loop_
_entity_poly.entity_id
_entity_poly.type
_entity_poly.pdbx_seq_one_letter_code
_entity_poly.pdbx_strand_id
1 'polypeptide(L)'
;MLAHARLDLARSSTCERARRKAVGAFASAIHRLERDPAFVFVQSQPQLYAFVAEDEPALFERVLAFVHAGRFDASVATLWVAADCTIPSGESLIRQLVYGIRYTTEQLGAVPTIAWLPDGPAFSNTLPTILQHAGVGAFMTTRRDRDETRRFPYTQFRWRGPDGASVAAALIAAYDGGMRPGCMRETRARNEPLLVGIGDGGGAADGTLERLSALGGWRTARDWFAELAGRAQTLPEYEGELCLEDRRDAAVPRRGVAARNAELERALEGAEELCAWCVAVRAPGHLIDALRRDLTAAWRIVLRAQAREVIGGTAAGPVYEEVRAEHDRAAAIIARVVEAATSILPQSALPPRDVRLVPPVRDDGGWVFDNGVVRARALPTGALVELASPYGKNVVTQANLLSAYAADRERRGIRDLGWSSKERRVHVDPERAEVVDDALQVRFRIGASLAVMQLSLAADDPFLRVELAVDWRERDTLLRCEQRLALDARQAVFGTPHGTITRSVDPRDPAGGAEGEVPAQRFAAITDAEGDGFALFVPEVYGWSVRGLRAGGVDVGISLLRGRHRSDPAADLGEARFTFALAPLRRAPVSAIERAWRLFVQDERVALFSPVDESVIVVATKPADDGDGVVVRVRECDGESRRARLYCAGRAREAIAVDALERQVADDVRLEDGHLVFTIGPYALRAFRVRF
;
A
#
# COMPACT_ATOMS: atom_id res chain seq x y z
N MET A 1 -19.92 -18.86 -17.28
CA MET A 1 -18.61 -19.21 -16.69
C MET A 1 -17.56 -18.25 -17.21
N LEU A 2 -16.53 -17.94 -16.42
CA LEU A 2 -15.40 -17.10 -16.78
C LEU A 2 -14.13 -17.95 -16.77
N ALA A 3 -13.59 -18.31 -17.93
CA ALA A 3 -12.34 -19.06 -18.01
C ALA A 3 -11.15 -18.10 -17.90
N HIS A 4 -10.21 -18.39 -17.00
CA HIS A 4 -9.04 -17.55 -16.80
C HIS A 4 -7.81 -18.36 -16.41
N ALA A 5 -6.62 -17.74 -16.51
CA ALA A 5 -5.42 -18.24 -15.87
C ALA A 5 -4.99 -17.29 -14.75
N ARG A 6 -4.92 -17.79 -13.51
CA ARG A 6 -4.30 -17.08 -12.41
C ARG A 6 -2.81 -17.40 -12.40
N LEU A 7 -2.01 -16.49 -12.88
CA LEU A 7 -0.56 -16.62 -12.91
C LEU A 7 0.06 -15.72 -11.85
N ASP A 8 0.79 -16.33 -10.92
CA ASP A 8 1.64 -15.60 -9.99
C ASP A 8 2.96 -15.25 -10.70
N LEU A 9 3.41 -13.99 -10.61
CA LEU A 9 4.62 -13.54 -11.29
C LEU A 9 5.88 -14.17 -10.74
N ALA A 10 5.91 -14.51 -9.45
CA ALA A 10 7.12 -14.99 -8.81
C ALA A 10 6.86 -15.68 -7.46
N ARG A 11 5.94 -16.64 -7.37
CA ARG A 11 5.65 -17.32 -6.09
C ARG A 11 6.57 -18.49 -5.81
N SER A 12 6.57 -19.49 -6.68
CA SER A 12 7.35 -20.73 -6.53
C SER A 12 8.58 -20.77 -7.41
N SER A 13 8.82 -19.74 -8.20
CA SER A 13 9.83 -19.71 -9.23
C SER A 13 10.20 -18.27 -9.63
N THR A 14 11.38 -18.12 -10.21
CA THR A 14 11.94 -16.89 -10.74
C THR A 14 11.06 -16.22 -11.80
N CYS A 15 11.29 -14.94 -12.07
CA CYS A 15 10.60 -14.18 -13.11
C CYS A 15 10.72 -14.84 -14.50
N GLU A 16 11.88 -15.42 -14.83
CA GLU A 16 12.08 -16.15 -16.08
C GLU A 16 11.12 -17.35 -16.24
N ARG A 17 10.89 -18.09 -15.18
CA ARG A 17 9.92 -19.18 -15.22
C ARG A 17 8.48 -18.68 -15.31
N ALA A 18 8.17 -17.53 -14.69
CA ALA A 18 6.87 -16.88 -14.84
C ALA A 18 6.62 -16.43 -16.28
N ARG A 19 7.64 -15.91 -16.98
CA ARG A 19 7.60 -15.60 -18.42
C ARG A 19 7.22 -16.84 -19.25
N ARG A 20 7.92 -17.96 -19.05
CA ARG A 20 7.61 -19.24 -19.73
C ARG A 20 6.20 -19.76 -19.43
N LYS A 21 5.73 -19.63 -18.16
CA LYS A 21 4.35 -19.98 -17.79
C LYS A 21 3.33 -19.10 -18.49
N ALA A 22 3.59 -17.80 -18.61
CA ALA A 22 2.72 -16.86 -19.32
C ALA A 22 2.59 -17.27 -20.79
N VAL A 23 3.71 -17.49 -21.48
CA VAL A 23 3.72 -17.98 -22.87
C VAL A 23 2.92 -19.28 -23.01
N GLY A 24 3.14 -20.27 -22.13
CA GLY A 24 2.42 -21.54 -22.17
C GLY A 24 0.91 -21.39 -21.91
N ALA A 25 0.50 -20.55 -20.98
CA ALA A 25 -0.91 -20.31 -20.67
C ALA A 25 -1.63 -19.58 -21.81
N PHE A 26 -0.97 -18.59 -22.41
CA PHE A 26 -1.51 -17.85 -23.56
C PHE A 26 -1.61 -18.77 -24.79
N ALA A 27 -0.58 -19.58 -25.06
CA ALA A 27 -0.62 -20.55 -26.16
C ALA A 27 -1.76 -21.56 -25.99
N SER A 28 -1.95 -22.11 -24.79
CA SER A 28 -3.08 -23.00 -24.46
C SER A 28 -4.43 -22.32 -24.68
N ALA A 29 -4.58 -21.09 -24.21
CA ALA A 29 -5.82 -20.32 -24.40
C ALA A 29 -6.12 -20.07 -25.88
N ILE A 30 -5.11 -19.67 -26.67
CA ILE A 30 -5.24 -19.46 -28.12
C ILE A 30 -5.60 -20.76 -28.84
N HIS A 31 -4.93 -21.86 -28.53
CA HIS A 31 -5.27 -23.17 -29.11
C HIS A 31 -6.75 -23.55 -28.88
N ARG A 32 -7.27 -23.28 -27.66
CA ARG A 32 -8.69 -23.53 -27.33
C ARG A 32 -9.62 -22.60 -28.09
N LEU A 33 -9.29 -21.30 -28.14
CA LEU A 33 -10.07 -20.29 -28.87
C LEU A 33 -10.22 -20.63 -30.36
N GLU A 34 -9.20 -21.22 -30.97
CA GLU A 34 -9.24 -21.66 -32.37
C GLU A 34 -10.14 -22.87 -32.60
N ARG A 35 -10.20 -23.78 -31.63
CA ARG A 35 -10.97 -25.05 -31.75
C ARG A 35 -12.44 -24.92 -31.33
N ASP A 36 -12.73 -24.03 -30.39
CA ASP A 36 -14.09 -23.86 -29.84
C ASP A 36 -14.58 -22.42 -30.05
N PRO A 37 -15.44 -22.18 -31.05
CA PRO A 37 -15.95 -20.84 -31.33
C PRO A 37 -16.75 -20.21 -30.18
N ALA A 38 -17.30 -21.01 -29.27
CA ALA A 38 -18.06 -20.51 -28.12
C ALA A 38 -17.16 -20.17 -26.91
N PHE A 39 -15.90 -20.60 -26.92
CA PHE A 39 -14.97 -20.37 -25.81
C PHE A 39 -14.52 -18.91 -25.74
N VAL A 40 -14.46 -18.38 -24.51
CA VAL A 40 -13.96 -17.05 -24.18
C VAL A 40 -12.94 -17.19 -23.05
N PHE A 41 -11.87 -16.45 -23.13
CA PHE A 41 -10.82 -16.46 -22.14
C PHE A 41 -10.57 -15.06 -21.55
N VAL A 42 -10.38 -14.96 -20.25
CA VAL A 42 -10.20 -13.71 -19.48
C VAL A 42 -8.78 -13.68 -18.92
N GLN A 43 -8.03 -12.61 -19.17
CA GLN A 43 -6.67 -12.47 -18.63
C GLN A 43 -6.40 -11.06 -18.12
N SER A 44 -5.96 -10.98 -16.88
CA SER A 44 -5.48 -9.76 -16.23
C SER A 44 -3.95 -9.63 -16.32
N GLN A 45 -3.40 -8.57 -15.69
CA GLN A 45 -1.98 -8.30 -15.55
C GLN A 45 -1.27 -8.01 -16.89
N PRO A 46 -1.26 -6.74 -17.36
CA PRO A 46 -0.53 -6.30 -18.56
C PRO A 46 0.93 -6.75 -18.61
N GLN A 47 1.61 -6.92 -17.48
CA GLN A 47 2.97 -7.47 -17.44
C GLN A 47 3.08 -8.85 -18.10
N LEU A 48 2.04 -9.69 -18.01
CA LEU A 48 2.04 -11.02 -18.65
C LEU A 48 1.95 -10.90 -20.18
N TYR A 49 1.13 -9.96 -20.67
CA TYR A 49 1.06 -9.66 -22.11
C TYR A 49 2.40 -9.10 -22.62
N ALA A 50 3.05 -8.22 -21.85
CA ALA A 50 4.37 -7.70 -22.20
C ALA A 50 5.41 -8.83 -22.32
N PHE A 51 5.39 -9.81 -21.42
CA PHE A 51 6.26 -10.99 -21.54
C PHE A 51 6.01 -11.77 -22.84
N VAL A 52 4.73 -12.01 -23.18
CA VAL A 52 4.39 -12.73 -24.41
C VAL A 52 4.78 -11.93 -25.65
N ALA A 53 4.59 -10.62 -25.64
CA ALA A 53 4.99 -9.74 -26.75
C ALA A 53 6.50 -9.74 -26.98
N GLU A 54 7.29 -9.79 -25.90
CA GLU A 54 8.76 -9.81 -25.96
C GLU A 54 9.32 -11.18 -26.36
N ASP A 55 8.79 -12.28 -25.81
CA ASP A 55 9.33 -13.62 -25.95
C ASP A 55 8.80 -14.37 -27.19
N GLU A 56 7.51 -14.15 -27.53
CA GLU A 56 6.80 -14.85 -28.63
C GLU A 56 5.91 -13.88 -29.43
N PRO A 57 6.47 -12.96 -30.22
CA PRO A 57 5.70 -11.94 -30.94
C PRO A 57 4.61 -12.53 -31.85
N ALA A 58 4.86 -13.69 -32.49
CA ALA A 58 3.88 -14.37 -33.35
C ALA A 58 2.65 -14.87 -32.53
N LEU A 59 2.85 -15.32 -31.29
CA LEU A 59 1.77 -15.67 -30.40
C LEU A 59 0.99 -14.41 -29.98
N PHE A 60 1.72 -13.32 -29.72
CA PHE A 60 1.10 -12.06 -29.32
C PHE A 60 0.17 -11.50 -30.41
N GLU A 61 0.54 -11.58 -31.69
CA GLU A 61 -0.32 -11.19 -32.81
C GLU A 61 -1.65 -12.00 -32.84
N ARG A 62 -1.56 -13.30 -32.54
CA ARG A 62 -2.77 -14.13 -32.42
C ARG A 62 -3.64 -13.73 -31.23
N VAL A 63 -3.00 -13.37 -30.11
CA VAL A 63 -3.74 -12.82 -28.95
C VAL A 63 -4.48 -11.56 -29.33
N LEU A 64 -3.83 -10.61 -30.04
CA LEU A 64 -4.44 -9.37 -30.50
C LEU A 64 -5.66 -9.65 -31.38
N ALA A 65 -5.56 -10.61 -32.32
CA ALA A 65 -6.69 -10.99 -33.18
C ALA A 65 -7.91 -11.45 -32.35
N PHE A 66 -7.70 -12.25 -31.29
CA PHE A 66 -8.79 -12.68 -30.40
C PHE A 66 -9.26 -11.61 -29.42
N VAL A 67 -8.41 -10.66 -29.02
CA VAL A 67 -8.81 -9.47 -28.26
C VAL A 67 -9.77 -8.62 -29.11
N HIS A 68 -9.43 -8.34 -30.35
CA HIS A 68 -10.24 -7.58 -31.28
C HIS A 68 -11.55 -8.31 -31.64
N ALA A 69 -11.53 -9.63 -31.69
CA ALA A 69 -12.73 -10.45 -31.85
C ALA A 69 -13.63 -10.51 -30.58
N GLY A 70 -13.21 -9.92 -29.46
CA GLY A 70 -13.92 -9.92 -28.17
C GLY A 70 -13.94 -11.26 -27.45
N ARG A 71 -13.09 -12.23 -27.86
CA ARG A 71 -13.04 -13.59 -27.31
C ARG A 71 -11.87 -13.82 -26.33
N PHE A 72 -10.83 -13.00 -26.43
CA PHE A 72 -9.79 -12.90 -25.41
C PHE A 72 -10.05 -11.59 -24.64
N ASP A 73 -10.62 -11.69 -23.44
CA ASP A 73 -11.12 -10.53 -22.71
C ASP A 73 -10.01 -9.88 -21.87
N ALA A 74 -9.52 -8.74 -22.36
CA ALA A 74 -8.56 -7.88 -21.68
C ALA A 74 -9.20 -6.73 -20.89
N SER A 75 -10.53 -6.67 -20.75
CA SER A 75 -11.24 -5.64 -19.96
C SER A 75 -10.86 -5.65 -18.48
N VAL A 76 -10.23 -6.70 -18.02
CA VAL A 76 -9.73 -6.93 -16.66
C VAL A 76 -8.25 -6.60 -16.47
N ALA A 77 -7.55 -6.16 -17.52
CA ALA A 77 -6.12 -5.87 -17.50
C ALA A 77 -5.85 -4.40 -17.07
N THR A 78 -6.33 -4.03 -15.88
CA THR A 78 -6.28 -2.66 -15.35
C THR A 78 -5.02 -2.36 -14.55
N LEU A 79 -4.60 -3.25 -13.66
CA LEU A 79 -3.36 -3.08 -12.88
C LEU A 79 -2.20 -3.75 -13.59
N TRP A 80 -1.02 -3.10 -13.60
CA TRP A 80 0.20 -3.61 -14.23
C TRP A 80 0.52 -5.04 -13.82
N VAL A 81 0.40 -5.32 -12.51
CA VAL A 81 0.46 -6.68 -11.93
C VAL A 81 -0.72 -6.88 -10.96
N ALA A 82 -0.95 -8.10 -10.48
CA ALA A 82 -1.86 -8.36 -9.36
C ALA A 82 -1.24 -7.89 -8.04
N ALA A 83 -1.20 -6.55 -7.86
CA ALA A 83 -0.56 -5.91 -6.73
C ALA A 83 -1.26 -6.21 -5.40
N ASP A 84 -0.49 -6.20 -4.32
CA ASP A 84 -1.07 -6.02 -2.99
C ASP A 84 -1.72 -4.64 -2.90
N CYS A 85 -2.87 -4.51 -2.23
CA CYS A 85 -3.62 -3.25 -2.16
C CYS A 85 -3.56 -2.59 -0.77
N THR A 86 -2.64 -3.06 0.09
CA THR A 86 -2.49 -2.55 1.46
C THR A 86 -1.05 -2.16 1.81
N ILE A 87 -0.06 -2.74 1.15
CA ILE A 87 1.37 -2.48 1.39
C ILE A 87 1.89 -1.33 0.51
N PRO A 88 1.67 -1.30 -0.82
CA PRO A 88 2.11 -0.19 -1.67
C PRO A 88 1.48 1.14 -1.28
N SER A 89 2.17 2.25 -1.56
CA SER A 89 1.62 3.60 -1.36
C SER A 89 0.39 3.83 -2.24
N GLY A 90 -0.43 4.83 -1.89
CA GLY A 90 -1.58 5.19 -2.71
C GLY A 90 -1.19 5.65 -4.11
N GLU A 91 -0.04 6.35 -4.25
CA GLU A 91 0.48 6.75 -5.56
C GLU A 91 0.94 5.54 -6.37
N SER A 92 1.59 4.56 -5.74
CA SER A 92 1.94 3.31 -6.42
C SER A 92 0.73 2.57 -6.96
N LEU A 93 -0.38 2.51 -6.23
CA LEU A 93 -1.62 1.91 -6.72
C LEU A 93 -2.20 2.67 -7.93
N ILE A 94 -2.12 4.01 -7.92
CA ILE A 94 -2.46 4.81 -9.11
C ILE A 94 -1.53 4.46 -10.27
N ARG A 95 -0.21 4.32 -10.03
CA ARG A 95 0.75 3.92 -11.08
C ARG A 95 0.49 2.53 -11.62
N GLN A 96 0.11 1.57 -10.77
CA GLN A 96 -0.35 0.25 -11.22
C GLN A 96 -1.49 0.37 -12.25
N LEU A 97 -2.47 1.24 -11.97
CA LEU A 97 -3.60 1.49 -12.88
C LEU A 97 -3.17 2.25 -14.14
N VAL A 98 -2.40 3.33 -14.00
CA VAL A 98 -1.96 4.15 -15.14
C VAL A 98 -1.16 3.32 -16.13
N TYR A 99 -0.14 2.59 -15.66
CA TYR A 99 0.71 1.76 -16.53
C TYR A 99 -0.08 0.59 -17.14
N GLY A 100 -0.96 -0.02 -16.34
CA GLY A 100 -1.77 -1.14 -16.80
C GLY A 100 -2.81 -0.72 -17.85
N ILE A 101 -3.59 0.31 -17.59
CA ILE A 101 -4.63 0.79 -18.48
C ILE A 101 -4.04 1.32 -19.79
N ARG A 102 -2.94 2.09 -19.72
CA ARG A 102 -2.27 2.59 -20.93
C ARG A 102 -1.75 1.45 -21.80
N TYR A 103 -1.02 0.51 -21.22
CA TYR A 103 -0.52 -0.64 -21.98
C TYR A 103 -1.66 -1.40 -22.66
N THR A 104 -2.74 -1.67 -21.92
CA THR A 104 -3.90 -2.38 -22.47
C THR A 104 -4.59 -1.59 -23.57
N THR A 105 -4.70 -0.29 -23.42
CA THR A 105 -5.32 0.57 -24.44
C THR A 105 -4.44 0.72 -25.69
N GLU A 106 -3.15 0.97 -25.50
CA GLU A 106 -2.22 1.27 -26.59
C GLU A 106 -1.75 0.02 -27.33
N GLN A 107 -1.49 -1.09 -26.61
CA GLN A 107 -0.92 -2.30 -27.19
C GLN A 107 -1.97 -3.36 -27.53
N LEU A 108 -3.09 -3.42 -26.81
CA LEU A 108 -4.14 -4.42 -27.04
C LEU A 108 -5.39 -3.82 -27.71
N GLY A 109 -5.51 -2.49 -27.82
CA GLY A 109 -6.70 -1.83 -28.38
C GLY A 109 -7.97 -2.04 -27.53
N ALA A 110 -7.84 -2.42 -26.26
CA ALA A 110 -8.95 -2.68 -25.35
C ALA A 110 -9.02 -1.63 -24.24
N VAL A 111 -10.23 -1.28 -23.80
CA VAL A 111 -10.45 -0.35 -22.68
C VAL A 111 -10.72 -1.18 -21.42
N PRO A 112 -9.76 -1.30 -20.48
CA PRO A 112 -9.98 -2.06 -19.25
C PRO A 112 -10.75 -1.22 -18.24
N THR A 113 -11.77 -1.82 -17.61
CA THR A 113 -12.66 -1.13 -16.66
C THR A 113 -12.92 -1.91 -15.38
N ILE A 114 -12.31 -3.09 -15.24
CA ILE A 114 -12.55 -4.02 -14.14
C ILE A 114 -11.23 -4.29 -13.42
N ALA A 115 -11.13 -3.93 -12.14
CA ALA A 115 -10.03 -4.34 -11.28
C ALA A 115 -10.18 -5.82 -10.91
N TRP A 116 -9.33 -6.66 -11.49
CA TRP A 116 -9.40 -8.12 -11.37
C TRP A 116 -8.28 -8.63 -10.47
N LEU A 117 -8.60 -8.88 -9.20
CA LEU A 117 -7.65 -9.23 -8.15
C LEU A 117 -8.05 -10.53 -7.43
N PRO A 118 -8.08 -11.67 -8.12
CA PRO A 118 -8.37 -12.94 -7.47
C PRO A 118 -7.33 -13.22 -6.40
N ASP A 119 -7.78 -13.72 -5.25
CA ASP A 119 -6.92 -14.17 -4.14
C ASP A 119 -6.09 -13.06 -3.43
N GLY A 120 -6.50 -11.80 -3.51
CA GLY A 120 -5.92 -10.72 -2.70
C GLY A 120 -6.15 -10.95 -1.19
N PRO A 121 -5.15 -10.69 -0.32
CA PRO A 121 -5.31 -10.92 1.13
C PRO A 121 -6.20 -9.87 1.79
N ALA A 122 -6.09 -8.62 1.39
CA ALA A 122 -6.85 -7.50 1.91
C ALA A 122 -6.93 -6.37 0.87
N PHE A 123 -7.95 -5.52 1.01
CA PHE A 123 -8.18 -4.36 0.15
C PHE A 123 -8.59 -3.17 1.01
N SER A 124 -7.89 -2.05 0.82
CA SER A 124 -8.13 -0.81 1.58
C SER A 124 -9.52 -0.25 1.31
N ASN A 125 -10.11 0.40 2.30
CA ASN A 125 -11.34 1.18 2.18
C ASN A 125 -11.26 2.32 1.14
N THR A 126 -10.07 2.77 0.79
CA THR A 126 -9.81 3.82 -0.20
C THR A 126 -9.65 3.30 -1.62
N LEU A 127 -9.61 1.98 -1.80
CA LEU A 127 -9.46 1.40 -3.15
C LEU A 127 -10.57 1.83 -4.12
N PRO A 128 -11.86 1.94 -3.75
CA PRO A 128 -12.89 2.48 -4.63
C PRO A 128 -12.58 3.90 -5.14
N THR A 129 -12.10 4.79 -4.28
CA THR A 129 -11.66 6.15 -4.63
C THR A 129 -10.53 6.11 -5.68
N ILE A 130 -9.50 5.28 -5.45
CA ILE A 130 -8.36 5.11 -6.36
C ILE A 130 -8.81 4.56 -7.71
N LEU A 131 -9.67 3.55 -7.72
CA LEU A 131 -10.21 2.93 -8.93
C LEU A 131 -11.03 3.93 -9.75
N GLN A 132 -11.94 4.65 -9.12
CA GLN A 132 -12.77 5.66 -9.79
C GLN A 132 -11.94 6.82 -10.33
N HIS A 133 -10.89 7.24 -9.63
CA HIS A 133 -9.97 8.28 -10.11
C HIS A 133 -9.24 7.86 -11.40
N ALA A 134 -9.09 6.55 -11.65
CA ALA A 134 -8.55 5.99 -12.90
C ALA A 134 -9.64 5.57 -13.92
N GLY A 135 -10.91 5.80 -13.63
CA GLY A 135 -12.03 5.42 -14.51
C GLY A 135 -12.38 3.93 -14.47
N VAL A 136 -12.00 3.22 -13.40
CA VAL A 136 -12.31 1.79 -13.20
C VAL A 136 -13.56 1.66 -12.34
N GLY A 137 -14.65 1.18 -12.94
CA GLY A 137 -15.99 1.14 -12.31
C GLY A 137 -16.36 -0.19 -11.66
N ALA A 138 -15.52 -1.22 -11.80
CA ALA A 138 -15.83 -2.55 -11.28
C ALA A 138 -14.62 -3.18 -10.57
N PHE A 139 -14.93 -4.05 -9.59
CA PHE A 139 -13.93 -4.74 -8.79
C PHE A 139 -14.30 -6.21 -8.63
N MET A 140 -13.32 -7.10 -8.74
CA MET A 140 -13.48 -8.53 -8.50
C MET A 140 -12.38 -9.08 -7.62
N THR A 141 -12.78 -9.87 -6.63
CA THR A 141 -11.90 -10.81 -5.93
C THR A 141 -12.59 -12.16 -5.76
N THR A 142 -11.84 -13.19 -5.35
CA THR A 142 -12.43 -14.52 -5.10
C THR A 142 -13.03 -14.59 -3.71
N ARG A 143 -14.21 -15.24 -3.63
CA ARG A 143 -14.85 -15.55 -2.35
C ARG A 143 -14.03 -16.61 -1.61
N ARG A 144 -13.79 -16.39 -0.32
CA ARG A 144 -13.14 -17.34 0.57
C ARG A 144 -14.17 -17.86 1.56
N ASP A 145 -14.52 -19.14 1.43
CA ASP A 145 -15.51 -19.82 2.29
C ASP A 145 -14.90 -20.38 3.60
N ARG A 146 -13.66 -20.00 3.93
CA ARG A 146 -12.88 -20.66 5.01
C ARG A 146 -12.95 -20.00 6.37
N ASP A 147 -13.60 -18.85 6.50
CA ASP A 147 -13.79 -18.26 7.81
C ASP A 147 -15.08 -18.80 8.43
N GLU A 148 -14.93 -19.63 9.47
CA GLU A 148 -16.05 -20.25 10.19
C GLU A 148 -16.78 -19.24 11.09
N THR A 149 -16.14 -18.12 11.43
CA THR A 149 -16.63 -17.19 12.46
C THR A 149 -17.26 -15.91 11.91
N ARG A 150 -16.79 -15.43 10.75
CA ARG A 150 -17.27 -14.18 10.16
C ARG A 150 -17.35 -14.26 8.64
N ARG A 151 -18.52 -14.60 8.11
CA ARG A 151 -18.77 -14.57 6.67
C ARG A 151 -19.09 -13.15 6.24
N PHE A 152 -18.36 -12.62 5.25
CA PHE A 152 -18.75 -11.38 4.60
C PHE A 152 -20.15 -11.57 3.98
N PRO A 153 -21.12 -10.68 4.28
CA PRO A 153 -22.53 -10.96 4.00
C PRO A 153 -22.92 -10.85 2.51
N TYR A 154 -22.08 -10.19 1.69
CA TYR A 154 -22.43 -9.89 0.31
C TYR A 154 -21.49 -10.61 -0.67
N THR A 155 -22.06 -11.09 -1.78
CA THR A 155 -21.28 -11.60 -2.92
C THR A 155 -21.28 -10.62 -4.10
N GLN A 156 -22.28 -9.74 -4.15
CA GLN A 156 -22.40 -8.64 -5.10
C GLN A 156 -22.87 -7.41 -4.33
N PHE A 157 -22.17 -6.31 -4.46
CA PHE A 157 -22.45 -5.10 -3.68
C PHE A 157 -21.88 -3.87 -4.37
N ARG A 158 -22.32 -2.69 -3.96
CA ARG A 158 -21.71 -1.42 -4.29
C ARG A 158 -20.70 -1.09 -3.20
N TRP A 159 -19.41 -1.15 -3.53
CA TRP A 159 -18.35 -0.83 -2.60
C TRP A 159 -18.03 0.65 -2.69
N ARG A 160 -18.19 1.36 -1.57
CA ARG A 160 -18.05 2.81 -1.48
C ARG A 160 -16.80 3.21 -0.73
N GLY A 161 -16.05 4.15 -1.28
CA GLY A 161 -14.91 4.81 -0.64
C GLY A 161 -15.33 5.97 0.27
N PRO A 162 -14.40 6.49 1.08
CA PRO A 162 -14.70 7.55 2.04
C PRO A 162 -15.10 8.89 1.39
N ASP A 163 -14.71 9.13 0.13
CA ASP A 163 -15.10 10.30 -0.67
C ASP A 163 -16.46 10.15 -1.36
N GLY A 164 -17.13 9.01 -1.17
CA GLY A 164 -18.39 8.67 -1.81
C GLY A 164 -18.27 8.01 -3.19
N ALA A 165 -17.06 7.94 -3.77
CA ALA A 165 -16.81 7.18 -4.99
C ALA A 165 -17.17 5.70 -4.80
N SER A 166 -17.77 5.05 -5.78
CA SER A 166 -18.21 3.66 -5.62
C SER A 166 -17.97 2.81 -6.86
N VAL A 167 -17.70 1.52 -6.67
CA VAL A 167 -17.52 0.53 -7.72
C VAL A 167 -18.49 -0.63 -7.54
N ALA A 168 -18.91 -1.25 -8.65
CA ALA A 168 -19.65 -2.50 -8.60
C ALA A 168 -18.70 -3.64 -8.26
N ALA A 169 -18.87 -4.23 -7.08
CA ALA A 169 -17.95 -5.24 -6.54
C ALA A 169 -18.58 -6.64 -6.55
N ALA A 170 -17.74 -7.64 -6.82
CA ALA A 170 -18.14 -9.04 -6.79
C ALA A 170 -17.08 -9.94 -6.11
N LEU A 171 -17.55 -10.78 -5.19
CA LEU A 171 -16.79 -11.89 -4.63
C LEU A 171 -17.21 -13.17 -5.34
N ILE A 172 -16.38 -13.66 -6.27
CA ILE A 172 -16.71 -14.76 -7.18
C ILE A 172 -16.16 -16.08 -6.65
N ALA A 173 -16.95 -17.15 -6.74
CA ALA A 173 -16.49 -18.49 -6.43
C ALA A 173 -15.49 -18.97 -7.47
N ALA A 174 -14.36 -19.52 -7.04
CA ALA A 174 -13.34 -20.09 -7.92
C ALA A 174 -13.42 -21.61 -7.97
N TYR A 175 -13.34 -22.17 -9.17
CA TYR A 175 -13.21 -23.61 -9.41
C TYR A 175 -11.76 -23.96 -9.78
N ASP A 176 -11.12 -24.69 -8.90
CA ASP A 176 -9.72 -25.10 -9.03
C ASP A 176 -9.53 -26.63 -9.22
N GLY A 177 -10.58 -27.30 -9.70
CA GLY A 177 -10.57 -28.76 -9.91
C GLY A 177 -11.05 -29.62 -8.71
N GLY A 178 -11.21 -29.02 -7.52
CA GLY A 178 -11.65 -29.73 -6.28
C GLY A 178 -13.04 -29.34 -5.78
N MET A 179 -13.82 -28.58 -6.57
CA MET A 179 -15.12 -28.06 -6.14
C MET A 179 -16.16 -29.17 -5.96
N ARG A 180 -16.88 -29.12 -4.84
CA ARG A 180 -18.02 -30.02 -4.59
C ARG A 180 -19.18 -29.76 -5.59
N PRO A 181 -19.88 -30.80 -6.09
CA PRO A 181 -21.01 -30.63 -7.03
C PRO A 181 -22.11 -29.67 -6.56
N GLY A 182 -22.25 -29.46 -5.24
CA GLY A 182 -23.22 -28.51 -4.66
C GLY A 182 -22.87 -27.04 -4.95
N CYS A 183 -21.60 -26.68 -5.03
CA CYS A 183 -21.16 -25.30 -5.22
C CYS A 183 -21.60 -24.74 -6.60
N MET A 184 -21.62 -25.57 -7.65
CA MET A 184 -22.13 -25.15 -8.97
C MET A 184 -23.63 -24.85 -8.95
N ARG A 185 -24.42 -25.60 -8.19
CA ARG A 185 -25.86 -25.36 -8.02
C ARG A 185 -26.12 -24.07 -7.25
N GLU A 186 -25.35 -23.81 -6.19
CA GLU A 186 -25.46 -22.59 -5.40
C GLU A 186 -25.08 -21.34 -6.20
N THR A 187 -23.98 -21.40 -6.96
CA THR A 187 -23.52 -20.30 -7.82
C THR A 187 -24.56 -19.97 -8.87
N ARG A 188 -25.17 -21.01 -9.50
CA ARG A 188 -26.23 -20.85 -10.48
C ARG A 188 -27.52 -20.29 -9.88
N ALA A 189 -27.90 -20.73 -8.69
CA ALA A 189 -29.09 -20.24 -7.98
C ALA A 189 -28.96 -18.76 -7.58
N ARG A 190 -27.73 -18.27 -7.36
CA ARG A 190 -27.44 -16.87 -7.01
C ARG A 190 -27.16 -15.98 -8.22
N ASN A 191 -27.25 -16.51 -9.44
CA ASN A 191 -26.84 -15.81 -10.66
C ASN A 191 -25.42 -15.26 -10.61
N GLU A 192 -24.51 -15.98 -9.96
CA GLU A 192 -23.10 -15.65 -9.85
C GLU A 192 -22.31 -16.32 -10.98
N PRO A 193 -21.25 -15.71 -11.52
CA PRO A 193 -20.36 -16.40 -12.45
C PRO A 193 -19.50 -17.40 -11.68
N LEU A 194 -19.12 -18.46 -12.36
CA LEU A 194 -18.12 -19.39 -11.88
C LEU A 194 -16.77 -19.06 -12.53
N LEU A 195 -15.77 -18.79 -11.75
CA LEU A 195 -14.41 -18.59 -12.21
C LEU A 195 -13.73 -19.93 -12.42
N VAL A 196 -13.34 -20.24 -13.65
CA VAL A 196 -12.76 -21.54 -14.04
C VAL A 196 -11.29 -21.34 -14.43
N GLY A 197 -10.38 -21.96 -13.67
CA GLY A 197 -8.95 -21.90 -13.92
C GLY A 197 -8.17 -22.52 -12.78
N ILE A 198 -6.94 -22.97 -13.05
CA ILE A 198 -6.03 -23.50 -12.04
C ILE A 198 -5.10 -22.39 -11.57
N GLY A 199 -4.94 -22.26 -10.27
CA GLY A 199 -4.00 -21.30 -9.70
C GLY A 199 -2.54 -21.63 -10.04
N ASP A 200 -1.75 -20.65 -10.45
CA ASP A 200 -0.30 -20.70 -10.74
C ASP A 200 0.14 -21.81 -11.70
N GLY A 201 -0.74 -22.24 -12.60
CA GLY A 201 -0.41 -23.33 -13.54
C GLY A 201 -1.00 -23.17 -14.94
N GLY A 202 -1.72 -22.11 -15.19
CA GLY A 202 -2.44 -21.93 -16.45
C GLY A 202 -3.94 -22.24 -16.33
N GLY A 203 -4.64 -22.33 -17.44
CA GLY A 203 -6.06 -22.61 -17.51
C GLY A 203 -6.44 -24.00 -16.96
N ALA A 204 -7.73 -24.26 -16.81
CA ALA A 204 -8.21 -25.57 -16.43
C ALA A 204 -7.81 -26.64 -17.47
N ALA A 205 -7.58 -27.88 -17.04
CA ALA A 205 -7.29 -28.98 -17.93
C ALA A 205 -8.38 -29.19 -18.98
N ASP A 206 -8.01 -29.57 -20.20
CA ASP A 206 -8.93 -29.69 -21.33
C ASP A 206 -10.17 -30.53 -21.02
N GLY A 207 -10.01 -31.68 -20.40
CA GLY A 207 -11.15 -32.53 -20.03
C GLY A 207 -12.11 -31.91 -18.99
N THR A 208 -11.64 -30.92 -18.21
CA THR A 208 -12.48 -30.12 -17.31
C THR A 208 -13.24 -29.06 -18.08
N LEU A 209 -12.55 -28.36 -18.98
CA LEU A 209 -13.17 -27.34 -19.85
C LEU A 209 -14.26 -27.97 -20.74
N GLU A 210 -14.02 -29.16 -21.31
CA GLU A 210 -15.01 -29.88 -22.13
C GLU A 210 -16.27 -30.25 -21.33
N ARG A 211 -16.10 -30.79 -20.14
CA ARG A 211 -17.25 -31.10 -19.26
C ARG A 211 -18.02 -29.85 -18.86
N LEU A 212 -17.34 -28.74 -18.62
CA LEU A 212 -17.97 -27.48 -18.23
C LEU A 212 -18.64 -26.79 -19.43
N SER A 213 -18.04 -26.86 -20.62
CA SER A 213 -18.65 -26.33 -21.86
C SER A 213 -20.01 -26.98 -22.14
N ALA A 214 -20.17 -28.27 -21.83
CA ALA A 214 -21.45 -28.99 -21.96
C ALA A 214 -22.52 -28.51 -20.97
N LEU A 215 -22.17 -27.79 -19.91
CA LEU A 215 -23.10 -27.35 -18.86
C LEU A 215 -23.64 -25.91 -19.04
N GLY A 216 -23.11 -25.14 -20.01
CA GLY A 216 -23.60 -23.80 -20.29
C GLY A 216 -22.53 -22.76 -20.57
N GLY A 217 -22.94 -21.60 -21.10
CA GLY A 217 -22.14 -20.65 -21.84
C GLY A 217 -20.94 -20.04 -21.13
N TRP A 218 -19.87 -19.91 -21.88
CA TRP A 218 -18.75 -19.03 -21.58
C TRP A 218 -19.19 -17.57 -21.76
N ARG A 219 -18.68 -16.69 -20.89
CA ARG A 219 -18.96 -15.24 -20.95
C ARG A 219 -17.69 -14.46 -20.77
N THR A 220 -17.65 -13.24 -21.28
CA THR A 220 -16.62 -12.26 -20.95
C THR A 220 -16.87 -11.69 -19.55
N ALA A 221 -15.82 -11.26 -18.88
CA ALA A 221 -15.95 -10.47 -17.65
C ALA A 221 -16.64 -9.13 -17.94
N ARG A 222 -16.33 -8.52 -19.08
CA ARG A 222 -16.97 -7.28 -19.56
C ARG A 222 -18.48 -7.36 -19.54
N ASP A 223 -19.05 -8.38 -20.20
CA ASP A 223 -20.51 -8.51 -20.32
C ASP A 223 -21.17 -8.76 -18.96
N TRP A 224 -20.55 -9.59 -18.14
CA TRP A 224 -21.07 -9.89 -16.82
C TRP A 224 -21.06 -8.66 -15.91
N PHE A 225 -19.96 -7.90 -15.88
CA PHE A 225 -19.86 -6.69 -15.07
C PHE A 225 -20.70 -5.54 -15.62
N ALA A 226 -20.95 -5.47 -16.93
CA ALA A 226 -21.92 -4.52 -17.51
C ALA A 226 -23.34 -4.78 -16.97
N GLU A 227 -23.76 -6.05 -16.90
CA GLU A 227 -25.04 -6.41 -16.27
C GLU A 227 -25.08 -6.09 -14.77
N LEU A 228 -23.98 -6.33 -14.04
CA LEU A 228 -23.88 -5.98 -12.63
C LEU A 228 -23.99 -4.46 -12.42
N ALA A 229 -23.27 -3.68 -13.23
CA ALA A 229 -23.31 -2.22 -13.20
C ALA A 229 -24.71 -1.67 -13.53
N GLY A 230 -25.42 -2.30 -14.49
CA GLY A 230 -26.81 -1.96 -14.80
C GLY A 230 -27.78 -2.13 -13.63
N ARG A 231 -27.40 -2.95 -12.64
CA ARG A 231 -28.19 -3.18 -11.41
C ARG A 231 -27.61 -2.47 -10.18
N ALA A 232 -26.56 -1.64 -10.33
CA ALA A 232 -25.81 -1.06 -9.22
C ALA A 232 -26.69 -0.36 -8.17
N GLN A 233 -27.79 0.29 -8.59
CA GLN A 233 -28.72 0.97 -7.68
C GLN A 233 -29.51 0.02 -6.75
N THR A 234 -29.60 -1.26 -7.11
CA THR A 234 -30.32 -2.27 -6.31
C THR A 234 -29.40 -3.14 -5.47
N LEU A 235 -28.08 -2.96 -5.62
CA LEU A 235 -27.10 -3.69 -4.84
C LEU A 235 -27.00 -3.14 -3.42
N PRO A 236 -26.76 -3.99 -2.41
CA PRO A 236 -26.43 -3.52 -1.07
C PRO A 236 -25.16 -2.65 -1.12
N GLU A 237 -25.10 -1.63 -0.28
CA GLU A 237 -23.93 -0.77 -0.14
C GLU A 237 -23.05 -1.28 0.99
N TYR A 238 -21.73 -1.22 0.78
CA TYR A 238 -20.72 -1.53 1.77
C TYR A 238 -19.66 -0.45 1.79
N GLU A 239 -19.38 0.07 2.98
CA GLU A 239 -18.26 0.97 3.26
C GLU A 239 -17.28 0.26 4.20
N GLY A 240 -16.00 0.41 3.94
CA GLY A 240 -14.95 -0.19 4.75
C GLY A 240 -13.93 -0.99 3.94
N GLU A 241 -13.02 -1.61 4.66
CA GLU A 241 -11.99 -2.47 4.07
C GLU A 241 -12.51 -3.90 3.86
N LEU A 242 -11.94 -4.59 2.86
CA LEU A 242 -12.15 -6.02 2.66
C LEU A 242 -10.93 -6.77 3.17
N CYS A 243 -10.84 -7.02 4.47
CA CYS A 243 -9.83 -7.84 5.09
C CYS A 243 -10.35 -9.26 5.27
N LEU A 244 -9.63 -10.20 4.68
CA LEU A 244 -9.93 -11.62 4.81
C LEU A 244 -9.18 -12.14 6.04
N GLU A 245 -9.88 -12.38 7.13
CA GLU A 245 -9.33 -12.62 8.48
C GLU A 245 -8.36 -13.81 8.59
N ASP A 246 -8.46 -14.78 7.70
CA ASP A 246 -7.56 -15.95 7.66
C ASP A 246 -6.14 -15.64 7.14
N ARG A 247 -5.89 -14.37 6.76
CA ARG A 247 -4.63 -13.93 6.14
C ARG A 247 -3.98 -12.75 6.89
N ARG A 248 -4.13 -12.68 8.20
CA ARG A 248 -3.48 -11.67 9.04
C ARG A 248 -1.95 -11.68 8.91
N ASP A 249 -1.37 -12.80 8.51
CA ASP A 249 0.04 -12.91 8.17
C ASP A 249 0.46 -12.02 6.98
N ALA A 250 -0.45 -11.67 6.10
CA ALA A 250 -0.17 -10.77 4.99
C ALA A 250 0.10 -9.32 5.46
N ALA A 251 -0.37 -8.94 6.65
CA ALA A 251 -0.06 -7.64 7.24
C ALA A 251 1.39 -7.55 7.77
N VAL A 252 2.11 -8.67 7.89
CA VAL A 252 3.52 -8.71 8.29
C VAL A 252 4.34 -9.28 7.12
N PRO A 253 4.63 -8.45 6.10
CA PRO A 253 5.37 -8.88 4.91
C PRO A 253 6.83 -9.18 5.24
N ARG A 254 7.55 -9.79 4.30
CA ARG A 254 9.00 -9.92 4.39
C ARG A 254 9.65 -8.53 4.43
N ARG A 255 10.30 -8.21 5.56
CA ARG A 255 10.81 -6.88 5.87
C ARG A 255 11.69 -6.29 4.76
N GLY A 256 12.71 -7.06 4.32
CA GLY A 256 13.71 -6.54 3.37
C GLY A 256 13.13 -6.07 2.03
N VAL A 257 12.09 -6.74 1.52
CA VAL A 257 11.44 -6.36 0.25
C VAL A 257 10.47 -5.20 0.46
N ALA A 258 9.61 -5.28 1.46
CA ALA A 258 8.59 -4.26 1.70
C ALA A 258 9.22 -2.91 2.07
N ALA A 259 10.25 -2.91 2.90
CA ALA A 259 10.98 -1.71 3.28
C ALA A 259 11.70 -1.06 2.08
N ARG A 260 12.43 -1.86 1.30
CA ARG A 260 13.13 -1.36 0.12
C ARG A 260 12.18 -0.83 -0.93
N ASN A 261 11.01 -1.49 -1.11
CA ASN A 261 9.97 -0.98 -1.99
C ASN A 261 9.45 0.39 -1.53
N ALA A 262 9.12 0.54 -0.25
CA ALA A 262 8.65 1.82 0.30
C ALA A 262 9.71 2.93 0.21
N GLU A 263 10.98 2.61 0.39
CA GLU A 263 12.10 3.54 0.18
C GLU A 263 12.17 4.00 -1.29
N LEU A 264 12.08 3.06 -2.24
CA LEU A 264 12.12 3.37 -3.68
C LEU A 264 10.88 4.15 -4.15
N GLU A 265 9.69 3.88 -3.59
CA GLU A 265 8.49 4.69 -3.85
C GLU A 265 8.72 6.16 -3.47
N ARG A 266 9.21 6.42 -2.25
CA ARG A 266 9.53 7.78 -1.80
C ARG A 266 10.62 8.44 -2.64
N ALA A 267 11.65 7.67 -3.01
CA ALA A 267 12.73 8.18 -3.86
C ALA A 267 12.24 8.53 -5.27
N LEU A 268 11.32 7.74 -5.84
CA LEU A 268 10.68 8.01 -7.12
C LEU A 268 9.81 9.27 -7.06
N GLU A 269 8.96 9.40 -6.03
CA GLU A 269 8.13 10.59 -5.82
C GLU A 269 9.00 11.85 -5.69
N GLY A 270 10.11 11.77 -4.95
CA GLY A 270 11.07 12.88 -4.84
C GLY A 270 11.79 13.20 -6.16
N ALA A 271 12.17 12.20 -6.94
CA ALA A 271 12.79 12.40 -8.25
C ALA A 271 11.81 13.01 -9.26
N GLU A 272 10.53 12.59 -9.22
CA GLU A 272 9.46 13.19 -10.02
C GLU A 272 9.21 14.66 -9.67
N GLU A 273 9.26 15.02 -8.39
CA GLU A 273 9.13 16.41 -7.96
C GLU A 273 10.28 17.30 -8.49
N LEU A 274 11.53 16.80 -8.45
CA LEU A 274 12.67 17.49 -9.07
C LEU A 274 12.50 17.65 -10.58
N CYS A 275 12.01 16.60 -11.27
CA CYS A 275 11.71 16.68 -12.69
C CYS A 275 10.57 17.68 -13.00
N ALA A 276 9.56 17.76 -12.12
CA ALA A 276 8.49 18.75 -12.23
C ALA A 276 9.03 20.19 -12.11
N TRP A 277 9.99 20.42 -11.23
CA TRP A 277 10.73 21.70 -11.17
C TRP A 277 11.48 21.99 -12.47
N CYS A 278 12.14 20.98 -13.08
CA CYS A 278 12.79 21.17 -14.38
C CYS A 278 11.80 21.62 -15.47
N VAL A 279 10.58 21.08 -15.46
CA VAL A 279 9.49 21.54 -16.34
C VAL A 279 9.09 22.97 -16.02
N ALA A 280 8.91 23.31 -14.75
CA ALA A 280 8.49 24.66 -14.32
C ALA A 280 9.51 25.75 -14.66
N VAL A 281 10.82 25.43 -14.63
CA VAL A 281 11.88 26.37 -15.09
C VAL A 281 12.14 26.29 -16.58
N ARG A 282 11.35 25.49 -17.33
CA ARG A 282 11.45 25.32 -18.79
C ARG A 282 12.80 24.79 -19.26
N ALA A 283 13.29 23.78 -18.59
CA ALA A 283 14.46 23.05 -19.07
C ALA A 283 14.24 22.49 -20.49
N PRO A 284 15.31 22.24 -21.27
CA PRO A 284 15.19 21.70 -22.64
C PRO A 284 14.37 20.41 -22.69
N GLY A 285 13.39 20.34 -23.61
CA GLY A 285 12.44 19.22 -23.70
C GLY A 285 13.11 17.85 -23.83
N HIS A 286 14.22 17.74 -24.60
CA HIS A 286 14.94 16.47 -24.74
C HIS A 286 15.53 15.92 -23.43
N LEU A 287 15.89 16.82 -22.48
CA LEU A 287 16.35 16.43 -21.15
C LEU A 287 15.16 15.94 -20.30
N ILE A 288 14.04 16.66 -20.33
CA ILE A 288 12.81 16.26 -19.64
C ILE A 288 12.36 14.88 -20.15
N ASP A 289 12.37 14.66 -21.45
CA ASP A 289 12.00 13.36 -22.04
C ASP A 289 12.94 12.22 -21.64
N ALA A 290 14.23 12.50 -21.49
CA ALA A 290 15.19 11.51 -20.99
C ALA A 290 14.88 11.13 -19.53
N LEU A 291 14.68 12.14 -18.66
CA LEU A 291 14.32 11.93 -17.25
C LEU A 291 13.02 11.15 -17.11
N ARG A 292 11.99 11.45 -17.90
CA ARG A 292 10.70 10.74 -17.89
C ARG A 292 10.83 9.28 -18.33
N ARG A 293 11.65 8.99 -19.34
CA ARG A 293 11.92 7.59 -19.75
C ARG A 293 12.59 6.80 -18.64
N ASP A 294 13.59 7.39 -17.96
CA ASP A 294 14.29 6.76 -16.85
C ASP A 294 13.34 6.53 -15.65
N LEU A 295 12.53 7.52 -15.28
CA LEU A 295 11.49 7.38 -14.24
C LEU A 295 10.49 6.26 -14.58
N THR A 296 10.04 6.19 -15.85
CA THR A 296 9.15 5.12 -16.31
C THR A 296 9.78 3.74 -16.15
N ALA A 297 11.05 3.60 -16.49
CA ALA A 297 11.78 2.35 -16.36
C ALA A 297 11.91 1.94 -14.88
N ALA A 298 12.25 2.87 -13.99
CA ALA A 298 12.36 2.64 -12.56
C ALA A 298 11.00 2.29 -11.92
N TRP A 299 9.92 3.00 -12.27
CA TRP A 299 8.57 2.68 -11.82
C TRP A 299 8.17 1.25 -12.21
N ARG A 300 8.37 0.82 -13.45
CA ARG A 300 8.02 -0.54 -13.88
C ARG A 300 8.71 -1.62 -13.08
N ILE A 301 9.96 -1.39 -12.64
CA ILE A 301 10.68 -2.30 -11.76
C ILE A 301 9.99 -2.36 -10.38
N VAL A 302 9.74 -1.22 -9.76
CA VAL A 302 9.13 -1.13 -8.43
C VAL A 302 7.71 -1.71 -8.45
N LEU A 303 6.90 -1.37 -9.44
CA LEU A 303 5.52 -1.86 -9.58
C LEU A 303 5.46 -3.39 -9.74
N ARG A 304 6.43 -4.01 -10.42
CA ARG A 304 6.50 -5.47 -10.56
C ARG A 304 6.77 -6.16 -9.23
N ALA A 305 7.63 -5.58 -8.38
CA ALA A 305 7.91 -6.10 -7.04
C ALA A 305 6.71 -6.01 -6.08
N GLN A 306 5.69 -5.23 -6.43
CA GLN A 306 4.44 -5.08 -5.65
C GLN A 306 3.42 -6.20 -5.90
N ALA A 307 3.73 -7.17 -6.78
CA ALA A 307 2.93 -8.39 -6.89
C ALA A 307 2.74 -8.99 -5.48
N ARG A 308 1.50 -9.35 -5.14
CA ARG A 308 1.10 -9.72 -3.77
C ARG A 308 1.93 -10.85 -3.16
N GLU A 309 2.38 -11.81 -3.96
CA GLU A 309 3.22 -12.92 -3.53
C GLU A 309 4.66 -12.49 -3.25
N VAL A 310 5.13 -11.44 -3.90
CA VAL A 310 6.48 -10.88 -3.73
C VAL A 310 6.52 -9.96 -2.52
N ILE A 311 5.77 -8.86 -2.56
CA ILE A 311 5.80 -7.86 -1.48
C ILE A 311 5.24 -8.41 -0.17
N GLY A 312 4.22 -9.29 -0.23
CA GLY A 312 3.64 -9.97 0.92
C GLY A 312 4.52 -11.07 1.54
N GLY A 313 5.70 -11.36 0.97
CA GLY A 313 6.67 -12.26 1.58
C GLY A 313 6.39 -13.75 1.39
N THR A 314 5.54 -14.17 0.44
CA THR A 314 5.16 -15.57 0.24
C THR A 314 5.89 -16.27 -0.92
N ALA A 315 6.77 -15.57 -1.62
CA ALA A 315 7.59 -16.09 -2.69
C ALA A 315 8.75 -16.96 -2.17
N ALA A 316 9.37 -17.73 -3.07
CA ALA A 316 10.53 -18.56 -2.74
C ALA A 316 11.82 -17.73 -2.61
N GLY A 317 12.80 -18.20 -1.83
CA GLY A 317 14.06 -17.50 -1.57
C GLY A 317 14.75 -16.92 -2.80
N PRO A 318 14.97 -17.68 -3.90
CA PRO A 318 15.63 -17.17 -5.11
C PRO A 318 14.94 -15.97 -5.77
N VAL A 319 13.62 -15.85 -5.62
CA VAL A 319 12.87 -14.68 -6.13
C VAL A 319 13.34 -13.39 -5.47
N TYR A 320 13.64 -13.45 -4.17
CA TYR A 320 14.06 -12.26 -3.43
C TYR A 320 15.49 -11.80 -3.77
N GLU A 321 16.32 -12.69 -4.28
CA GLU A 321 17.63 -12.33 -4.83
C GLU A 321 17.47 -11.55 -6.14
N GLU A 322 16.58 -12.02 -7.04
CA GLU A 322 16.23 -11.27 -8.26
C GLU A 322 15.62 -9.90 -7.93
N VAL A 323 14.65 -9.85 -7.03
CA VAL A 323 13.98 -8.60 -6.65
C VAL A 323 14.96 -7.62 -6.04
N ARG A 324 15.92 -8.07 -5.22
CA ARG A 324 16.97 -7.21 -4.66
C ARG A 324 17.83 -6.60 -5.77
N ALA A 325 18.31 -7.40 -6.73
CA ALA A 325 19.08 -6.90 -7.85
C ALA A 325 18.29 -5.91 -8.72
N GLU A 326 16.98 -6.11 -8.88
CA GLU A 326 16.09 -5.17 -9.57
C GLU A 326 15.88 -3.89 -8.79
N HIS A 327 15.69 -3.96 -7.48
CA HIS A 327 15.60 -2.79 -6.62
C HIS A 327 16.89 -1.96 -6.66
N ASP A 328 18.06 -2.60 -6.66
CA ASP A 328 19.34 -1.90 -6.79
C ASP A 328 19.47 -1.21 -8.16
N ARG A 329 18.99 -1.86 -9.25
CA ARG A 329 18.92 -1.24 -10.58
C ARG A 329 17.97 -0.03 -10.59
N ALA A 330 16.79 -0.14 -9.97
CA ALA A 330 15.87 0.99 -9.85
C ALA A 330 16.51 2.14 -9.08
N ALA A 331 17.16 1.86 -7.94
CA ALA A 331 17.89 2.86 -7.15
C ALA A 331 18.97 3.58 -7.97
N ALA A 332 19.74 2.86 -8.78
CA ALA A 332 20.75 3.44 -9.66
C ALA A 332 20.15 4.34 -10.73
N ILE A 333 18.99 3.98 -11.29
CA ILE A 333 18.26 4.83 -12.24
C ILE A 333 17.79 6.11 -11.55
N ILE A 334 17.15 5.98 -10.38
CA ILE A 334 16.65 7.11 -9.62
C ILE A 334 17.79 8.09 -9.25
N ALA A 335 18.93 7.57 -8.79
CA ALA A 335 20.10 8.39 -8.45
C ALA A 335 20.58 9.22 -9.65
N ARG A 336 20.66 8.62 -10.85
CA ARG A 336 21.02 9.35 -12.08
C ARG A 336 19.99 10.44 -12.42
N VAL A 337 18.69 10.15 -12.26
CA VAL A 337 17.62 11.14 -12.49
C VAL A 337 17.76 12.31 -11.52
N VAL A 338 17.97 12.02 -10.23
CA VAL A 338 18.16 13.06 -9.20
C VAL A 338 19.39 13.91 -9.51
N GLU A 339 20.53 13.31 -9.85
CA GLU A 339 21.76 14.02 -10.21
C GLU A 339 21.53 14.92 -11.44
N ALA A 340 20.95 14.40 -12.51
CA ALA A 340 20.68 15.14 -13.72
C ALA A 340 19.66 16.28 -13.49
N ALA A 341 18.57 16.05 -12.77
CA ALA A 341 17.59 17.08 -12.45
C ALA A 341 18.19 18.17 -11.56
N THR A 342 18.97 17.79 -10.55
CA THR A 342 19.63 18.73 -9.62
C THR A 342 20.64 19.62 -10.36
N SER A 343 21.35 19.09 -11.36
CA SER A 343 22.30 19.89 -12.16
C SER A 343 21.65 20.99 -13.00
N ILE A 344 20.35 20.85 -13.29
CA ILE A 344 19.55 21.86 -14.04
C ILE A 344 19.02 22.94 -13.10
N LEU A 345 18.75 22.61 -11.83
CA LEU A 345 18.10 23.49 -10.87
C LEU A 345 19.11 24.39 -10.17
N PRO A 346 18.75 25.66 -9.83
CA PRO A 346 19.62 26.55 -9.06
C PRO A 346 19.83 25.98 -7.64
N GLN A 347 21.05 26.09 -7.10
CA GLN A 347 21.43 25.56 -5.77
C GLN A 347 20.56 26.09 -4.62
N SER A 348 19.96 27.28 -4.78
CA SER A 348 19.03 27.87 -3.80
C SER A 348 17.70 27.11 -3.66
N ALA A 349 17.40 26.17 -4.55
CA ALA A 349 16.16 25.37 -4.50
C ALA A 349 16.23 24.16 -3.54
N LEU A 350 17.35 23.93 -2.88
CA LEU A 350 17.60 22.72 -2.08
C LEU A 350 18.36 23.04 -0.77
N PRO A 351 17.77 23.80 0.19
CA PRO A 351 18.45 23.96 1.47
C PRO A 351 18.47 22.63 2.25
N PRO A 352 19.63 22.16 2.71
CA PRO A 352 19.66 21.08 3.66
C PRO A 352 18.98 21.53 4.96
N ARG A 353 18.15 20.65 5.55
CA ARG A 353 17.66 20.84 6.92
C ARG A 353 18.84 20.61 7.87
N ASP A 354 19.27 21.64 8.58
CA ASP A 354 20.20 21.47 9.71
C ASP A 354 19.39 20.95 10.91
N VAL A 355 19.41 19.62 11.11
CA VAL A 355 18.69 18.99 12.22
C VAL A 355 19.50 19.14 13.49
N ARG A 356 19.15 20.13 14.29
CA ARG A 356 19.75 20.33 15.61
C ARG A 356 19.05 19.44 16.63
N LEU A 357 19.77 18.48 17.23
CA LEU A 357 19.27 17.66 18.32
C LEU A 357 19.29 18.41 19.66
N VAL A 358 18.32 18.09 20.52
CA VAL A 358 18.28 18.53 21.92
C VAL A 358 18.81 17.38 22.77
N PRO A 359 19.97 17.55 23.45
CA PRO A 359 20.56 16.50 24.26
C PRO A 359 19.64 16.11 25.41
N PRO A 360 19.44 14.83 25.71
CA PRO A 360 18.65 14.39 26.84
C PRO A 360 19.36 14.69 28.15
N VAL A 361 18.62 15.16 29.14
CA VAL A 361 19.15 15.46 30.47
C VAL A 361 18.87 14.29 31.40
N ARG A 362 19.91 13.79 32.08
CA ARG A 362 19.77 12.72 33.05
C ARG A 362 19.27 13.27 34.39
N ASP A 363 18.26 12.58 34.95
CA ASP A 363 17.77 12.80 36.32
C ASP A 363 17.72 11.48 37.10
N ASP A 364 17.14 11.50 38.32
CA ASP A 364 17.11 10.31 39.20
C ASP A 364 16.25 9.17 38.62
N GLY A 365 15.38 9.44 37.65
CA GLY A 365 14.47 8.47 37.03
C GLY A 365 14.86 8.00 35.63
N GLY A 366 15.88 8.59 35.00
CA GLY A 366 16.30 8.26 33.64
C GLY A 366 16.78 9.45 32.82
N TRP A 367 16.30 9.60 31.60
CA TRP A 367 16.64 10.70 30.69
C TRP A 367 15.38 11.45 30.25
N VAL A 368 15.43 12.77 30.35
CA VAL A 368 14.35 13.69 29.95
C VAL A 368 14.76 14.36 28.63
N PHE A 369 13.89 14.26 27.64
CA PHE A 369 13.91 14.99 26.37
C PHE A 369 12.87 16.09 26.47
N ASP A 370 13.23 17.33 26.14
CA ASP A 370 12.29 18.46 26.14
C ASP A 370 12.76 19.54 25.15
N ASN A 371 11.97 19.78 24.10
CA ASN A 371 12.21 20.83 23.13
C ASN A 371 11.14 21.95 23.19
N GLY A 372 10.30 21.93 24.25
CA GLY A 372 9.18 22.88 24.39
C GLY A 372 7.93 22.49 23.57
N VAL A 373 8.01 21.51 22.69
CA VAL A 373 6.89 20.96 21.89
C VAL A 373 6.56 19.54 22.33
N VAL A 374 7.58 18.75 22.61
CA VAL A 374 7.46 17.37 23.13
C VAL A 374 8.29 17.27 24.39
N ARG A 375 7.69 16.69 25.43
CA ARG A 375 8.39 16.25 26.63
C ARG A 375 8.28 14.73 26.75
N ALA A 376 9.41 14.05 26.89
CA ALA A 376 9.47 12.60 27.06
C ALA A 376 10.48 12.21 28.16
N ARG A 377 10.19 11.12 28.88
CA ARG A 377 11.12 10.55 29.87
C ARG A 377 11.36 9.08 29.53
N ALA A 378 12.63 8.72 29.32
CA ALA A 378 13.07 7.36 29.04
C ALA A 378 13.77 6.74 30.25
N LEU A 379 13.44 5.51 30.56
CA LEU A 379 14.14 4.67 31.54
C LEU A 379 15.47 4.12 30.95
N PRO A 380 16.37 3.58 31.80
CA PRO A 380 17.57 2.87 31.32
C PRO A 380 17.29 1.69 30.38
N THR A 381 16.07 1.19 30.36
CA THR A 381 15.59 0.15 29.44
C THR A 381 15.16 0.68 28.07
N GLY A 382 15.23 1.99 27.83
CA GLY A 382 14.69 2.62 26.61
C GLY A 382 13.17 2.79 26.61
N ALA A 383 12.49 2.25 27.62
CA ALA A 383 11.03 2.42 27.76
C ALA A 383 10.69 3.85 28.17
N LEU A 384 9.67 4.43 27.53
CA LEU A 384 9.14 5.74 27.90
C LEU A 384 8.07 5.59 28.99
N VAL A 385 8.15 6.41 30.02
CA VAL A 385 7.18 6.52 31.11
C VAL A 385 6.46 7.87 31.12
N GLU A 386 6.94 8.80 30.30
CA GLU A 386 6.32 10.09 30.04
C GLU A 386 6.41 10.41 28.55
N LEU A 387 5.30 10.85 27.98
CA LEU A 387 5.22 11.47 26.66
C LEU A 387 4.06 12.45 26.70
N ALA A 388 4.35 13.73 26.57
CA ALA A 388 3.37 14.80 26.69
C ALA A 388 3.66 15.95 25.71
N SER A 389 2.61 16.62 25.25
CA SER A 389 2.68 17.93 24.60
C SER A 389 2.62 19.05 25.66
N PRO A 390 3.00 20.30 25.34
CA PRO A 390 2.79 21.43 26.23
C PRO A 390 1.30 21.51 26.61
N TYR A 391 1.04 21.64 27.90
CA TYR A 391 -0.33 21.71 28.44
C TYR A 391 -1.20 20.45 28.25
N GLY A 392 -0.62 19.35 27.70
CA GLY A 392 -1.26 18.03 27.63
C GLY A 392 -0.94 17.16 28.84
N LYS A 393 -1.71 16.09 29.00
CA LYS A 393 -1.40 15.06 29.99
C LYS A 393 -0.34 14.09 29.46
N ASN A 394 0.27 13.32 30.36
CA ASN A 394 1.08 12.18 29.95
C ASN A 394 0.17 11.13 29.29
N VAL A 395 0.44 10.81 28.01
CA VAL A 395 -0.40 9.90 27.22
C VAL A 395 0.05 8.43 27.29
N VAL A 396 1.17 8.13 27.97
CA VAL A 396 1.70 6.78 28.09
C VAL A 396 1.79 6.32 29.54
N THR A 397 1.49 5.06 29.80
CA THR A 397 1.91 4.38 31.03
C THR A 397 3.31 3.79 30.84
N GLN A 398 3.55 3.19 29.69
CA GLN A 398 4.83 2.65 29.31
C GLN A 398 4.86 2.45 27.78
N ALA A 399 5.77 3.09 27.09
CA ALA A 399 5.88 3.00 25.63
C ALA A 399 7.28 2.60 25.18
N ASN A 400 7.44 2.35 23.87
CA ASN A 400 8.69 1.96 23.25
C ASN A 400 9.27 0.65 23.82
N LEU A 401 8.39 -0.33 24.03
CA LEU A 401 8.76 -1.63 24.60
C LEU A 401 9.08 -2.63 23.49
N LEU A 402 10.30 -3.14 23.44
CA LEU A 402 10.64 -4.29 22.63
C LEU A 402 10.08 -5.55 23.29
N SER A 403 9.35 -6.36 22.51
CA SER A 403 8.79 -7.64 22.92
C SER A 403 9.05 -8.70 21.86
N ALA A 404 9.41 -9.90 22.27
CA ALA A 404 9.63 -11.02 21.37
C ALA A 404 8.75 -12.21 21.79
N TYR A 405 8.17 -12.91 20.80
CA TYR A 405 7.22 -13.98 21.02
C TYR A 405 7.58 -15.18 20.13
N ALA A 406 7.82 -16.34 20.74
CA ALA A 406 8.05 -17.56 19.99
C ALA A 406 6.75 -18.07 19.39
N ALA A 407 6.77 -18.42 18.10
CA ALA A 407 5.62 -19.00 17.43
C ALA A 407 5.34 -20.42 17.91
N ASP A 408 4.07 -20.80 18.05
CA ASP A 408 3.66 -22.15 18.32
C ASP A 408 3.76 -23.03 17.07
N ARG A 409 4.64 -24.02 17.08
CA ARG A 409 4.87 -24.93 15.95
C ARG A 409 3.70 -25.90 15.70
N GLU A 410 2.89 -26.16 16.70
CA GLU A 410 1.84 -27.19 16.65
C GLU A 410 0.47 -26.64 16.21
N ARG A 411 0.19 -25.37 16.44
CA ARG A 411 -1.05 -24.73 16.01
C ARG A 411 -0.93 -24.22 14.58
N ARG A 412 -1.64 -24.89 13.70
CA ARG A 412 -1.96 -24.57 12.30
C ARG A 412 -1.30 -23.29 11.77
N GLY A 413 -0.10 -23.49 11.23
CA GLY A 413 0.58 -22.57 10.30
C GLY A 413 0.42 -21.09 10.61
N ILE A 414 1.49 -20.47 10.66
CA ILE A 414 1.91 -19.05 10.62
C ILE A 414 0.86 -18.02 10.09
N ARG A 415 -0.36 -18.42 9.80
CA ARG A 415 -1.45 -17.56 9.30
C ARG A 415 -2.18 -16.81 10.40
N ASP A 416 -2.11 -17.30 11.64
CA ASP A 416 -2.76 -16.67 12.79
C ASP A 416 -1.71 -15.97 13.67
N LEU A 417 -1.57 -14.66 13.50
CA LEU A 417 -0.85 -13.78 14.41
C LEU A 417 -1.76 -13.24 15.52
N GLY A 418 -2.79 -14.01 15.89
CA GLY A 418 -3.71 -13.68 16.97
C GLY A 418 -3.03 -13.58 18.33
N TRP A 419 -3.76 -13.14 19.35
CA TRP A 419 -3.27 -12.99 20.74
C TRP A 419 -2.75 -14.29 21.35
N SER A 420 -3.25 -15.45 20.93
CA SER A 420 -2.78 -16.77 21.40
C SER A 420 -1.32 -17.06 21.00
N SER A 421 -0.80 -16.42 19.95
CA SER A 421 0.61 -16.55 19.58
C SER A 421 1.56 -15.76 20.49
N LYS A 422 1.04 -14.86 21.34
CA LYS A 422 1.81 -14.01 22.26
C LYS A 422 1.99 -14.59 23.67
N GLU A 423 1.64 -15.86 23.89
CA GLU A 423 1.76 -16.50 25.20
C GLU A 423 3.21 -16.87 25.57
N ARG A 424 4.07 -17.15 24.56
CA ARG A 424 5.47 -17.55 24.78
C ARG A 424 6.41 -16.36 24.57
N ARG A 425 6.69 -15.63 25.63
CA ARG A 425 7.66 -14.51 25.58
C ARG A 425 9.08 -15.03 25.49
N VAL A 426 9.87 -14.44 24.61
CA VAL A 426 11.33 -14.52 24.59
C VAL A 426 11.87 -13.34 25.40
N HIS A 427 12.89 -13.58 26.19
CA HIS A 427 13.45 -12.54 27.05
C HIS A 427 14.16 -11.46 26.22
N VAL A 428 13.94 -10.22 26.58
CA VAL A 428 14.56 -9.03 25.98
C VAL A 428 15.32 -8.31 27.10
N ASP A 429 16.66 -8.39 27.08
CA ASP A 429 17.52 -7.84 28.11
C ASP A 429 18.13 -6.52 27.67
N PRO A 430 17.83 -5.39 28.34
CA PRO A 430 18.60 -4.17 28.17
C PRO A 430 19.95 -4.30 28.88
N GLU A 431 21.04 -4.17 28.12
CA GLU A 431 22.39 -4.36 28.66
C GLU A 431 23.07 -3.06 29.07
N ARG A 432 22.90 -1.99 28.32
CA ARG A 432 23.55 -0.70 28.52
C ARG A 432 22.75 0.45 27.93
N ALA A 433 22.71 1.55 28.66
CA ALA A 433 22.15 2.82 28.19
C ALA A 433 23.15 3.94 28.39
N GLU A 434 23.39 4.73 27.35
CA GLU A 434 24.34 5.85 27.35
C GLU A 434 23.90 6.94 26.35
N VAL A 435 24.34 8.16 26.55
CA VAL A 435 24.14 9.25 25.61
C VAL A 435 25.29 9.30 24.63
N VAL A 436 25.01 9.24 23.34
CA VAL A 436 26.01 9.32 22.25
C VAL A 436 25.44 10.30 21.22
N ASP A 437 26.20 11.30 20.82
CA ASP A 437 25.84 12.31 19.80
C ASP A 437 24.44 12.92 20.04
N ASP A 438 24.19 13.39 21.27
CA ASP A 438 22.92 13.99 21.73
C ASP A 438 21.69 13.07 21.63
N ALA A 439 21.90 11.77 21.52
CA ALA A 439 20.84 10.77 21.52
C ALA A 439 21.05 9.72 22.64
N LEU A 440 19.97 9.18 23.20
CA LEU A 440 20.03 8.06 24.12
C LEU A 440 20.13 6.76 23.34
N GLN A 441 21.23 6.05 23.51
CA GLN A 441 21.46 4.73 22.91
C GLN A 441 21.27 3.64 23.97
N VAL A 442 20.45 2.62 23.65
CA VAL A 442 20.21 1.45 24.50
C VAL A 442 20.52 0.18 23.73
N ARG A 443 21.33 -0.69 24.31
CA ARG A 443 21.67 -2.00 23.73
C ARG A 443 20.85 -3.09 24.36
N PHE A 444 20.43 -4.04 23.55
CA PHE A 444 19.60 -5.17 23.97
C PHE A 444 20.17 -6.49 23.47
N ARG A 445 19.97 -7.52 24.28
CA ARG A 445 20.11 -8.93 23.89
C ARG A 445 18.71 -9.56 23.81
N ILE A 446 18.44 -10.28 22.71
CA ILE A 446 17.18 -10.97 22.47
C ILE A 446 17.55 -12.39 22.00
N GLY A 447 17.65 -13.33 22.95
CA GLY A 447 18.19 -14.65 22.67
C GLY A 447 19.62 -14.56 22.09
N ALA A 448 19.84 -15.02 20.85
CA ALA A 448 21.09 -14.93 20.11
C ALA A 448 21.24 -13.61 19.32
N SER A 449 20.20 -12.79 19.26
CA SER A 449 20.13 -11.54 18.51
C SER A 449 20.63 -10.36 19.36
N LEU A 450 21.18 -9.36 18.68
CA LEU A 450 21.57 -8.08 19.29
C LEU A 450 20.77 -6.95 18.66
N ALA A 451 20.38 -5.97 19.49
CA ALA A 451 19.71 -4.77 19.01
C ALA A 451 20.30 -3.52 19.65
N VAL A 452 20.30 -2.43 18.89
CA VAL A 452 20.64 -1.09 19.35
C VAL A 452 19.48 -0.16 19.02
N MET A 453 18.94 0.48 20.04
CA MET A 453 17.89 1.47 19.92
C MET A 453 18.46 2.84 20.25
N GLN A 454 18.15 3.83 19.42
CA GLN A 454 18.54 5.21 19.60
C GLN A 454 17.31 6.09 19.66
N LEU A 455 17.19 6.89 20.72
CA LEU A 455 16.14 7.88 20.90
C LEU A 455 16.74 9.27 20.75
N SER A 456 16.11 10.12 19.91
CA SER A 456 16.55 11.48 19.66
C SER A 456 15.37 12.43 19.51
N LEU A 457 15.57 13.70 19.90
CA LEU A 457 14.58 14.77 19.75
C LEU A 457 15.22 15.95 19.04
N ALA A 458 14.69 16.34 17.88
CA ALA A 458 15.10 17.55 17.20
C ALA A 458 14.42 18.79 17.81
N ALA A 459 15.09 19.95 17.70
CA ALA A 459 14.63 21.21 18.32
C ALA A 459 13.20 21.60 17.92
N ASP A 460 12.81 21.32 16.67
CA ASP A 460 11.52 21.74 16.11
C ASP A 460 10.57 20.59 15.80
N ASP A 461 10.95 19.33 16.10
CA ASP A 461 10.10 18.17 15.79
C ASP A 461 8.96 18.04 16.80
N PRO A 462 7.71 17.75 16.35
CA PRO A 462 6.58 17.47 17.22
C PRO A 462 6.53 16.01 17.68
N PHE A 463 7.62 15.26 17.58
CA PHE A 463 7.72 13.83 17.90
C PHE A 463 9.13 13.45 18.36
N LEU A 464 9.21 12.43 19.20
CA LEU A 464 10.46 11.74 19.55
C LEU A 464 10.77 10.69 18.47
N ARG A 465 11.98 10.72 17.90
CA ARG A 465 12.47 9.73 16.93
C ARG A 465 13.08 8.52 17.62
N VAL A 466 12.85 7.36 17.05
CA VAL A 466 13.45 6.10 17.47
C VAL A 466 14.06 5.42 16.26
N GLU A 467 15.31 5.09 16.32
CA GLU A 467 16.02 4.24 15.37
C GLU A 467 16.36 2.93 16.05
N LEU A 468 16.06 1.81 15.41
CA LEU A 468 16.32 0.48 15.92
C LEU A 468 17.10 -0.32 14.87
N ALA A 469 18.34 -0.67 15.18
CA ALA A 469 19.16 -1.59 14.42
C ALA A 469 19.17 -2.96 15.11
N VAL A 470 18.93 -4.04 14.36
CA VAL A 470 18.86 -5.41 14.90
C VAL A 470 19.68 -6.33 14.02
N ASP A 471 20.60 -7.13 14.61
CA ASP A 471 21.16 -8.34 14.01
C ASP A 471 20.27 -9.53 14.44
N TRP A 472 19.28 -9.85 13.61
CA TRP A 472 18.25 -10.82 13.95
C TRP A 472 18.66 -12.25 13.64
N ARG A 473 18.65 -13.12 14.63
CA ARG A 473 19.06 -14.52 14.53
C ARG A 473 18.00 -15.51 15.01
N GLU A 474 16.86 -15.00 15.50
CA GLU A 474 15.78 -15.83 16.02
C GLU A 474 14.88 -16.35 14.91
N ARG A 475 14.72 -17.67 14.86
CA ARG A 475 13.77 -18.34 13.97
C ARG A 475 12.43 -18.52 14.66
N ASP A 476 11.34 -18.55 13.89
CA ASP A 476 9.99 -18.75 14.41
C ASP A 476 9.65 -17.80 15.58
N THR A 477 10.13 -16.57 15.51
CA THR A 477 9.96 -15.57 16.58
C THR A 477 9.48 -14.24 15.97
N LEU A 478 8.45 -13.67 16.56
CA LEU A 478 7.89 -12.37 16.21
C LEU A 478 8.51 -11.31 17.11
N LEU A 479 9.21 -10.33 16.52
CA LEU A 479 9.68 -9.13 17.22
C LEU A 479 8.64 -8.01 17.05
N ARG A 480 8.31 -7.36 18.16
CA ARG A 480 7.34 -6.24 18.20
C ARG A 480 7.89 -5.05 18.96
N CYS A 481 7.36 -3.87 18.66
CA CYS A 481 7.44 -2.70 19.53
C CYS A 481 6.03 -2.37 20.04
N GLU A 482 5.87 -2.27 21.36
CA GLU A 482 4.57 -2.13 22.02
C GLU A 482 4.49 -0.84 22.82
N GLN A 483 3.29 -0.23 22.83
CA GLN A 483 2.97 1.02 23.51
C GLN A 483 1.77 0.77 24.42
N ARG A 484 1.88 1.10 25.69
CA ARG A 484 0.76 1.11 26.65
C ARG A 484 0.38 2.54 26.94
N LEU A 485 -0.80 2.92 26.48
CA LEU A 485 -1.29 4.30 26.57
C LEU A 485 -2.19 4.49 27.78
N ALA A 486 -2.07 5.67 28.38
CA ALA A 486 -2.93 6.13 29.47
C ALA A 486 -4.15 6.91 28.91
N LEU A 487 -4.76 6.39 27.85
CA LEU A 487 -5.86 7.02 27.12
C LEU A 487 -7.12 6.16 27.23
N ASP A 488 -8.26 6.76 27.50
CA ASP A 488 -9.58 6.11 27.40
C ASP A 488 -10.17 6.41 26.01
N ALA A 489 -9.80 5.60 25.05
CA ALA A 489 -10.23 5.76 23.68
C ALA A 489 -11.03 4.56 23.19
N ARG A 490 -12.01 4.80 22.31
CA ARG A 490 -12.88 3.77 21.72
C ARG A 490 -12.54 3.46 20.27
N GLN A 491 -11.76 4.32 19.64
CA GLN A 491 -11.41 4.23 18.24
C GLN A 491 -9.95 4.60 18.03
N ALA A 492 -9.37 4.05 16.96
CA ALA A 492 -8.06 4.42 16.47
C ALA A 492 -8.14 4.70 14.96
N VAL A 493 -7.44 5.74 14.51
CA VAL A 493 -7.32 6.12 13.12
C VAL A 493 -6.02 5.56 12.57
N PHE A 494 -6.09 4.82 11.47
CA PHE A 494 -4.92 4.23 10.80
C PHE A 494 -4.74 4.81 9.41
N GLY A 495 -3.51 5.05 9.00
CA GLY A 495 -3.19 5.40 7.63
C GLY A 495 -3.44 4.22 6.68
N THR A 496 -4.00 4.51 5.50
CA THR A 496 -4.22 3.58 4.39
C THR A 496 -3.73 4.21 3.08
N PRO A 497 -3.59 3.47 1.97
CA PRO A 497 -3.25 4.08 0.68
C PRO A 497 -4.19 5.25 0.34
N HIS A 498 -3.66 6.46 0.21
CA HIS A 498 -4.42 7.69 -0.05
C HIS A 498 -5.59 7.97 0.91
N GLY A 499 -5.46 7.60 2.18
CA GLY A 499 -6.52 7.91 3.14
C GLY A 499 -6.25 7.39 4.53
N THR A 500 -7.33 7.24 5.27
CA THR A 500 -7.34 6.68 6.62
C THR A 500 -8.54 5.76 6.80
N ILE A 501 -8.45 4.92 7.82
CA ILE A 501 -9.57 4.11 8.31
C ILE A 501 -9.65 4.22 9.83
N THR A 502 -10.87 4.35 10.35
CA THR A 502 -11.14 4.30 11.77
C THR A 502 -11.59 2.88 12.14
N ARG A 503 -10.94 2.29 13.14
CA ARG A 503 -11.31 0.97 13.68
C ARG A 503 -11.64 1.07 15.16
N SER A 504 -12.62 0.27 15.59
CA SER A 504 -12.94 0.13 17.00
C SER A 504 -11.78 -0.49 17.77
N VAL A 505 -11.52 0.01 18.98
CA VAL A 505 -10.56 -0.60 19.92
C VAL A 505 -11.26 -1.24 21.10
N ASP A 506 -12.61 -1.20 21.15
CA ASP A 506 -13.40 -1.83 22.22
C ASP A 506 -13.26 -3.35 22.16
N PRO A 507 -12.71 -4.00 23.20
CA PRO A 507 -12.53 -5.46 23.21
C PRO A 507 -13.85 -6.24 23.23
N ARG A 508 -14.99 -5.56 23.36
CA ARG A 508 -16.34 -6.15 23.33
C ARG A 508 -17.00 -6.04 21.94
N ASP A 509 -16.41 -5.29 21.02
CA ASP A 509 -16.92 -5.14 19.66
C ASP A 509 -16.46 -6.31 18.77
N PRO A 510 -17.34 -7.27 18.48
CA PRO A 510 -16.95 -8.42 17.65
C PRO A 510 -16.78 -8.06 16.16
N ALA A 511 -17.32 -6.90 15.74
CA ALA A 511 -17.36 -6.52 14.32
C ALA A 511 -16.21 -5.60 13.89
N GLY A 512 -15.61 -4.85 14.81
CA GLY A 512 -14.69 -3.77 14.49
C GLY A 512 -13.29 -3.88 15.07
N GLY A 513 -13.02 -4.95 15.84
CA GLY A 513 -11.81 -5.02 16.65
C GLY A 513 -10.53 -5.14 15.83
N ALA A 514 -9.60 -4.23 16.03
CA ALA A 514 -8.19 -4.41 15.65
C ALA A 514 -7.51 -5.45 16.58
N GLU A 515 -8.26 -6.46 17.04
CA GLU A 515 -7.73 -7.60 17.77
C GLU A 515 -6.91 -8.48 16.81
N GLY A 516 -5.63 -8.57 17.03
CA GLY A 516 -4.68 -9.21 16.15
C GLY A 516 -4.05 -8.22 15.17
N GLU A 517 -3.33 -8.73 14.17
CA GLU A 517 -2.67 -7.89 13.18
C GLU A 517 -3.68 -7.39 12.14
N VAL A 518 -3.72 -6.07 11.96
CA VAL A 518 -4.46 -5.39 10.89
C VAL A 518 -3.48 -4.66 9.98
N PRO A 519 -3.75 -4.58 8.68
CA PRO A 519 -2.91 -3.81 7.78
C PRO A 519 -3.10 -2.31 7.99
N ALA A 520 -2.00 -1.57 8.09
CA ALA A 520 -1.99 -0.12 8.07
C ALA A 520 -0.66 0.40 7.53
N GLN A 521 -0.65 1.67 7.14
CA GLN A 521 0.54 2.37 6.64
C GLN A 521 0.73 3.66 7.41
N ARG A 522 1.96 4.16 7.40
CA ARG A 522 2.31 5.49 7.87
C ARG A 522 2.11 5.71 9.37
N PHE A 523 0.91 5.61 9.87
CA PHE A 523 0.62 5.90 11.27
C PHE A 523 -0.62 5.17 11.82
N ALA A 524 -0.64 5.07 13.15
CA ALA A 524 -1.86 4.93 13.93
C ALA A 524 -1.96 6.07 14.93
N ALA A 525 -3.16 6.65 15.07
CA ALA A 525 -3.45 7.73 15.99
C ALA A 525 -4.63 7.37 16.88
N ILE A 526 -4.49 7.59 18.16
CA ILE A 526 -5.48 7.32 19.20
C ILE A 526 -5.72 8.60 19.98
N THR A 527 -6.97 9.01 20.15
CA THR A 527 -7.35 10.22 20.85
C THR A 527 -8.51 9.91 21.80
N ASP A 528 -8.45 10.44 23.01
CA ASP A 528 -9.55 10.35 23.98
C ASP A 528 -10.60 11.45 23.78
N ALA A 529 -11.63 11.43 24.62
CA ALA A 529 -12.75 12.38 24.53
C ALA A 529 -12.34 13.85 24.87
N GLU A 530 -11.26 14.03 25.63
CA GLU A 530 -10.71 15.34 25.98
C GLU A 530 -9.84 15.93 24.87
N GLY A 531 -9.46 15.10 23.90
CA GLY A 531 -8.65 15.47 22.75
C GLY A 531 -7.14 15.31 23.00
N ASP A 532 -6.73 14.70 24.12
CA ASP A 532 -5.36 14.25 24.30
C ASP A 532 -5.17 12.92 23.55
N GLY A 533 -4.00 12.72 22.95
CA GLY A 533 -3.79 11.57 22.10
C GLY A 533 -2.34 11.22 21.88
N PHE A 534 -2.18 10.14 21.12
CA PHE A 534 -0.91 9.56 20.75
C PHE A 534 -0.91 9.20 19.27
N ALA A 535 0.17 9.50 18.57
CA ALA A 535 0.44 8.96 17.24
C ALA A 535 1.77 8.21 17.20
N LEU A 536 1.77 7.09 16.48
CA LEU A 536 2.96 6.34 16.14
C LEU A 536 3.14 6.39 14.63
N PHE A 537 4.26 6.93 14.16
CA PHE A 537 4.65 7.02 12.75
C PHE A 537 5.64 5.93 12.40
N VAL A 538 5.37 5.15 11.35
CA VAL A 538 6.26 4.06 10.92
C VAL A 538 6.25 3.92 9.40
N PRO A 539 7.37 4.18 8.70
CA PRO A 539 7.42 4.20 7.24
C PRO A 539 7.26 2.82 6.58
N GLU A 540 7.66 1.76 7.25
CA GLU A 540 7.99 0.50 6.59
C GLU A 540 7.45 -0.73 7.34
N VAL A 541 6.47 -0.53 8.22
CA VAL A 541 5.80 -1.60 8.97
C VAL A 541 4.31 -1.53 8.70
N TYR A 542 3.72 -2.67 8.40
CA TYR A 542 2.34 -2.77 7.92
C TYR A 542 1.45 -3.59 8.84
N GLY A 543 2.02 -4.38 9.76
CA GLY A 543 1.28 -5.16 10.76
C GLY A 543 1.11 -4.39 12.07
N TRP A 544 -0.14 -4.01 12.36
CA TRP A 544 -0.50 -3.22 13.51
C TRP A 544 -1.55 -3.92 14.37
N SER A 545 -1.52 -3.67 15.67
CA SER A 545 -2.63 -4.06 16.55
C SER A 545 -2.92 -2.95 17.54
N VAL A 546 -4.20 -2.68 17.79
CA VAL A 546 -4.65 -1.73 18.81
C VAL A 546 -5.78 -2.39 19.59
N ARG A 547 -5.69 -2.32 20.93
CA ARG A 547 -6.65 -2.95 21.82
C ARG A 547 -6.90 -2.08 23.05
N GLY A 548 -8.14 -1.74 23.30
CA GLY A 548 -8.59 -1.18 24.57
C GLY A 548 -8.52 -2.21 25.69
N LEU A 549 -8.14 -1.77 26.87
CA LEU A 549 -8.03 -2.62 28.05
C LEU A 549 -9.29 -2.48 28.92
N ARG A 550 -9.75 -3.59 29.52
CA ARG A 550 -10.93 -3.59 30.41
C ARG A 550 -10.74 -2.72 31.68
N ALA A 551 -9.49 -2.56 32.09
CA ALA A 551 -9.12 -1.72 33.24
C ALA A 551 -8.85 -0.24 32.89
N GLY A 552 -9.10 0.16 31.63
CA GLY A 552 -8.74 1.47 31.09
C GLY A 552 -7.36 1.43 30.41
N GLY A 553 -7.16 2.32 29.43
CA GLY A 553 -5.96 2.38 28.62
C GLY A 553 -6.06 1.63 27.29
N VAL A 554 -5.05 1.80 26.44
CA VAL A 554 -4.97 1.18 25.10
C VAL A 554 -3.58 0.60 24.89
N ASP A 555 -3.52 -0.65 24.45
CA ASP A 555 -2.29 -1.28 23.95
C ASP A 555 -2.19 -1.09 22.44
N VAL A 556 -1.05 -0.57 21.96
CA VAL A 556 -0.72 -0.43 20.55
C VAL A 556 0.53 -1.22 20.26
N GLY A 557 0.58 -1.95 19.18
CA GLY A 557 1.77 -2.71 18.80
C GLY A 557 2.00 -2.74 17.30
N ILE A 558 3.28 -2.75 16.93
CA ILE A 558 3.74 -2.93 15.56
C ILE A 558 4.60 -4.18 15.45
N SER A 559 4.42 -4.96 14.39
CA SER A 559 5.16 -6.19 14.12
C SER A 559 6.35 -5.90 13.23
N LEU A 560 7.57 -5.99 13.80
CA LEU A 560 8.81 -5.60 13.16
C LEU A 560 9.41 -6.72 12.31
N LEU A 561 9.63 -7.92 12.90
CA LEU A 561 10.24 -9.08 12.27
C LEU A 561 9.49 -10.34 12.63
N ARG A 562 9.40 -11.28 11.72
CA ARG A 562 8.66 -12.52 11.94
C ARG A 562 9.52 -13.78 11.98
N GLY A 563 10.74 -13.73 11.48
CA GLY A 563 11.75 -14.79 11.59
C GLY A 563 11.52 -16.06 10.77
N ARG A 564 10.36 -16.28 10.13
CA ARG A 564 10.13 -17.42 9.23
C ARG A 564 8.95 -17.21 8.28
N HIS A 565 9.19 -17.52 7.00
CA HIS A 565 8.14 -17.75 6.00
C HIS A 565 8.22 -19.20 5.47
N ARG A 566 7.09 -19.84 5.21
CA ARG A 566 7.07 -21.23 4.72
C ARG A 566 7.91 -21.46 3.48
N SER A 567 7.94 -20.48 2.58
CA SER A 567 8.66 -20.52 1.30
C SER A 567 10.13 -20.16 1.41
N ASP A 568 10.54 -19.49 2.51
CA ASP A 568 11.92 -19.07 2.77
C ASP A 568 12.24 -19.15 4.27
N PRO A 569 12.90 -20.24 4.72
CA PRO A 569 13.28 -20.40 6.13
C PRO A 569 14.31 -19.41 6.65
N ALA A 570 15.00 -18.68 5.76
CA ALA A 570 15.98 -17.65 6.11
C ALA A 570 15.38 -16.23 6.06
N ALA A 571 14.08 -16.10 5.80
CA ALA A 571 13.41 -14.81 5.75
C ALA A 571 13.64 -14.04 7.06
N ASP A 572 13.88 -12.73 6.91
CA ASP A 572 14.10 -11.75 7.97
C ASP A 572 15.30 -12.01 8.90
N LEU A 573 16.16 -13.01 8.62
CA LEU A 573 17.42 -13.18 9.35
C LEU A 573 18.48 -12.20 8.86
N GLY A 574 19.33 -11.74 9.78
CA GLY A 574 20.42 -10.81 9.54
C GLY A 574 20.11 -9.38 9.98
N GLU A 575 20.79 -8.41 9.38
CA GLU A 575 20.65 -7.00 9.75
C GLU A 575 19.30 -6.42 9.29
N ALA A 576 18.63 -5.73 10.20
CA ALA A 576 17.42 -4.98 9.94
C ALA A 576 17.48 -3.63 10.66
N ARG A 577 16.94 -2.59 10.04
CA ARG A 577 16.83 -1.25 10.61
C ARG A 577 15.40 -0.76 10.54
N PHE A 578 14.96 -0.09 11.58
CA PHE A 578 13.64 0.50 11.68
C PHE A 578 13.77 1.93 12.17
N THR A 579 12.96 2.80 11.59
CA THR A 579 12.82 4.16 12.07
C THR A 579 11.34 4.39 12.35
N PHE A 580 11.02 4.93 13.51
CA PHE A 580 9.64 5.30 13.87
C PHE A 580 9.66 6.52 14.79
N ALA A 581 8.50 7.15 14.96
CA ALA A 581 8.39 8.30 15.83
C ALA A 581 7.12 8.24 16.68
N LEU A 582 7.23 8.74 17.91
CA LEU A 582 6.16 8.80 18.88
C LEU A 582 5.81 10.27 19.13
N ALA A 583 4.55 10.63 18.88
CA ALA A 583 4.05 12.00 19.03
C ALA A 583 2.92 12.06 20.06
N PRO A 584 2.97 12.96 21.04
CA PRO A 584 1.79 13.32 21.81
C PRO A 584 0.89 14.22 20.94
N LEU A 585 -0.40 13.97 20.93
CA LEU A 585 -1.39 14.75 20.20
C LEU A 585 -2.24 15.57 21.15
N ARG A 586 -2.70 16.73 20.69
CA ARG A 586 -3.71 17.52 21.39
C ARG A 586 -4.69 18.13 20.42
N ARG A 587 -5.94 17.63 20.39
CA ARG A 587 -7.02 18.05 19.49
C ARG A 587 -6.56 18.14 18.03
N ALA A 588 -5.68 17.20 17.63
CA ALA A 588 -5.08 17.20 16.31
C ALA A 588 -6.06 16.62 15.27
N PRO A 589 -6.44 17.35 14.23
CA PRO A 589 -7.15 16.78 13.08
C PRO A 589 -6.26 15.83 12.30
N VAL A 590 -6.83 14.99 11.44
CA VAL A 590 -6.08 14.03 10.61
C VAL A 590 -5.05 14.73 9.74
N SER A 591 -5.36 15.90 9.22
CA SER A 591 -4.44 16.73 8.44
C SER A 591 -3.17 17.11 9.20
N ALA A 592 -3.26 17.43 10.49
CA ALA A 592 -2.09 17.73 11.33
C ALA A 592 -1.20 16.48 11.52
N ILE A 593 -1.82 15.30 11.68
CA ILE A 593 -1.11 14.02 11.78
C ILE A 593 -0.41 13.70 10.45
N GLU A 594 -1.07 13.91 9.33
CA GLU A 594 -0.49 13.72 7.99
C GLU A 594 0.68 14.70 7.72
N ARG A 595 0.61 15.94 8.20
CA ARG A 595 1.74 16.89 8.10
C ARG A 595 2.92 16.46 8.97
N ALA A 596 2.65 16.01 10.21
CA ALA A 596 3.71 15.49 11.09
C ALA A 596 4.36 14.23 10.50
N TRP A 597 3.57 13.34 9.88
CA TRP A 597 4.09 12.20 9.12
C TRP A 597 5.05 12.65 8.00
N ARG A 598 4.65 13.64 7.22
CA ARG A 598 5.48 14.15 6.10
C ARG A 598 6.77 14.77 6.60
N LEU A 599 6.71 15.56 7.68
CA LEU A 599 7.89 16.09 8.33
C LEU A 599 8.84 14.98 8.80
N PHE A 600 8.28 13.85 9.25
CA PHE A 600 9.07 12.71 9.70
C PHE A 600 9.81 11.99 8.57
N VAL A 601 9.18 11.81 7.37
CA VAL A 601 9.73 10.96 6.29
C VAL A 601 10.36 11.74 5.15
N GLN A 602 10.09 13.02 5.02
CA GLN A 602 10.57 13.84 3.90
C GLN A 602 11.67 14.78 4.36
N ASP A 603 12.76 14.81 3.58
CA ASP A 603 13.66 15.96 3.59
C ASP A 603 12.87 17.17 3.12
N GLU A 604 13.00 18.33 3.80
CA GLU A 604 12.37 19.58 3.42
C GLU A 604 12.93 20.08 2.07
N ARG A 605 12.40 19.55 0.98
CA ARG A 605 12.65 20.07 -0.36
C ARG A 605 11.66 21.21 -0.61
N VAL A 606 12.11 22.23 -1.33
CA VAL A 606 11.19 23.28 -1.74
C VAL A 606 10.15 22.69 -2.69
N ALA A 607 8.95 22.47 -2.18
CA ALA A 607 7.86 21.92 -2.96
C ALA A 607 7.42 22.92 -4.05
N LEU A 608 7.21 22.42 -5.28
CA LEU A 608 6.66 23.22 -6.37
C LEU A 608 5.23 23.69 -6.07
N PHE A 609 4.48 22.88 -5.34
CA PHE A 609 3.13 23.20 -4.90
C PHE A 609 3.00 23.07 -3.38
N SER A 610 2.43 24.09 -2.75
CA SER A 610 2.22 24.14 -1.30
C SER A 610 0.76 24.45 -0.96
N PRO A 611 0.05 23.61 -0.20
CA PRO A 611 -1.32 23.92 0.19
C PRO A 611 -1.35 25.08 1.17
N VAL A 612 -2.28 26.00 0.95
CA VAL A 612 -2.58 27.09 1.89
C VAL A 612 -3.55 26.61 2.96
N ASP A 613 -4.45 25.72 2.58
CA ASP A 613 -5.43 25.10 3.49
C ASP A 613 -4.84 23.87 4.18
N GLU A 614 -4.87 23.90 5.50
CA GLU A 614 -4.24 22.88 6.33
C GLU A 614 -4.82 21.45 6.18
N SER A 615 -6.08 21.33 5.78
CA SER A 615 -6.73 20.01 5.56
C SER A 615 -6.41 19.38 4.21
N VAL A 616 -5.77 20.12 3.30
CA VAL A 616 -5.37 19.62 1.99
C VAL A 616 -3.89 19.30 1.99
N ILE A 617 -3.53 18.16 1.43
CA ILE A 617 -2.13 17.74 1.26
C ILE A 617 -1.84 17.44 -0.21
N VAL A 618 -0.63 17.78 -0.67
CA VAL A 618 -0.12 17.35 -1.97
C VAL A 618 0.35 15.90 -1.83
N VAL A 619 -0.19 14.97 -2.59
CA VAL A 619 0.20 13.56 -2.51
C VAL A 619 1.15 13.14 -3.63
N ALA A 620 1.19 13.86 -4.73
CA ALA A 620 2.18 13.66 -5.80
C ALA A 620 2.38 14.93 -6.62
N THR A 621 3.59 15.13 -7.11
CA THR A 621 3.97 16.14 -8.10
C THR A 621 4.87 15.49 -9.14
N LYS A 622 4.50 15.53 -10.41
CA LYS A 622 5.26 14.86 -11.48
C LYS A 622 5.17 15.62 -12.80
N PRO A 623 6.13 15.47 -13.72
CA PRO A 623 5.94 15.88 -15.10
C PRO A 623 4.70 15.20 -15.71
N ALA A 624 3.95 15.90 -16.54
CA ALA A 624 2.89 15.31 -17.33
C ALA A 624 3.46 14.21 -18.24
N ASP A 625 2.68 13.16 -18.48
CA ASP A 625 3.17 11.96 -19.21
C ASP A 625 3.43 12.24 -20.71
N ASP A 626 2.78 13.27 -21.28
CA ASP A 626 3.05 13.78 -22.63
C ASP A 626 4.16 14.87 -22.66
N GLY A 627 4.68 15.28 -21.51
CA GLY A 627 5.70 16.30 -21.37
C GLY A 627 5.16 17.74 -21.33
N ASP A 628 3.84 17.94 -21.47
CA ASP A 628 3.23 19.26 -21.50
C ASP A 628 2.70 19.68 -20.11
N GLY A 629 3.60 20.16 -19.27
CA GLY A 629 3.30 20.66 -17.94
C GLY A 629 3.63 19.69 -16.82
N VAL A 630 3.05 19.96 -15.66
CA VAL A 630 3.22 19.22 -14.40
C VAL A 630 1.86 18.78 -13.90
N VAL A 631 1.74 17.55 -13.43
CA VAL A 631 0.56 17.06 -12.73
C VAL A 631 0.81 17.13 -11.23
N VAL A 632 -0.08 17.82 -10.51
CA VAL A 632 -0.14 17.82 -9.05
C VAL A 632 -1.41 17.10 -8.60
N ARG A 633 -1.25 16.21 -7.63
CA ARG A 633 -2.38 15.49 -7.00
C ARG A 633 -2.50 15.90 -5.56
N VAL A 634 -3.73 16.20 -5.13
CA VAL A 634 -4.04 16.64 -3.77
C VAL A 634 -5.15 15.78 -3.16
N ARG A 635 -5.14 15.71 -1.84
CA ARG A 635 -6.17 15.01 -1.06
C ARG A 635 -6.67 15.88 0.09
N GLU A 636 -7.98 15.85 0.33
CA GLU A 636 -8.60 16.39 1.54
C GLU A 636 -8.52 15.33 2.66
N CYS A 637 -8.23 15.75 3.90
CA CYS A 637 -7.91 14.83 4.99
C CYS A 637 -8.93 14.79 6.14
N ASP A 638 -9.72 15.84 6.32
CA ASP A 638 -10.53 16.03 7.54
C ASP A 638 -12.03 15.75 7.34
N GLY A 639 -12.41 15.34 6.11
CA GLY A 639 -13.80 14.97 5.79
C GLY A 639 -14.73 16.15 5.57
N GLU A 640 -14.19 17.30 5.13
CA GLU A 640 -14.96 18.50 4.90
C GLU A 640 -14.92 18.96 3.45
N SER A 641 -16.06 19.43 2.92
CA SER A 641 -16.08 20.12 1.62
C SER A 641 -15.62 21.55 1.78
N ARG A 642 -14.66 21.97 0.95
CA ARG A 642 -14.12 23.33 1.01
C ARG A 642 -13.63 23.86 -0.32
N ARG A 643 -13.54 25.19 -0.40
CA ARG A 643 -12.78 25.87 -1.46
C ARG A 643 -11.33 25.97 -1.01
N ALA A 644 -10.44 25.26 -1.70
CA ALA A 644 -9.04 25.15 -1.36
C ALA A 644 -8.15 26.00 -2.27
N ARG A 645 -6.98 26.39 -1.75
CA ARG A 645 -5.95 27.12 -2.46
C ARG A 645 -4.64 26.35 -2.38
N LEU A 646 -3.98 26.23 -3.53
CA LEU A 646 -2.68 25.58 -3.67
C LEU A 646 -1.71 26.59 -4.30
N TYR A 647 -0.72 27.04 -3.54
CA TYR A 647 0.33 27.93 -4.04
C TYR A 647 1.20 27.18 -5.04
N CYS A 648 1.54 27.84 -6.15
CA CYS A 648 2.49 27.36 -7.15
C CYS A 648 3.72 28.25 -7.17
N ALA A 649 4.89 27.71 -6.83
CA ALA A 649 6.14 28.45 -6.80
C ALA A 649 6.66 28.81 -8.22
N GLY A 650 6.18 28.12 -9.28
CA GLY A 650 6.46 28.40 -10.68
C GLY A 650 5.53 29.45 -11.28
N ARG A 651 5.89 29.99 -12.44
CA ARG A 651 5.04 30.91 -13.21
C ARG A 651 4.00 30.15 -14.04
N ALA A 652 2.99 29.63 -13.37
CA ALA A 652 1.89 28.91 -13.99
C ALA A 652 1.09 29.83 -14.92
N ARG A 653 0.67 29.33 -16.09
CA ARG A 653 -0.14 30.04 -17.11
C ARG A 653 -1.54 29.46 -17.22
N GLU A 654 -1.68 28.19 -17.01
CA GLU A 654 -2.95 27.45 -17.15
C GLU A 654 -2.99 26.30 -16.13
N ALA A 655 -4.17 26.03 -15.61
CA ALA A 655 -4.44 24.86 -14.79
C ALA A 655 -5.76 24.24 -15.25
N ILE A 656 -5.76 22.92 -15.47
CA ILE A 656 -6.94 22.13 -15.81
C ILE A 656 -7.03 20.93 -14.88
N ALA A 657 -8.24 20.53 -14.52
CA ALA A 657 -8.44 19.31 -13.75
C ALA A 657 -8.32 18.07 -14.65
N VAL A 658 -7.68 17.03 -14.11
CA VAL A 658 -7.45 15.77 -14.83
C VAL A 658 -7.74 14.57 -13.93
N ASP A 659 -8.03 13.42 -14.55
CA ASP A 659 -8.07 12.14 -13.86
C ASP A 659 -6.67 11.51 -13.68
N ALA A 660 -6.62 10.28 -13.16
CA ALA A 660 -5.34 9.58 -12.96
C ALA A 660 -4.58 9.33 -14.28
N LEU A 661 -5.29 9.20 -15.41
CA LEU A 661 -4.73 9.00 -16.75
C LEU A 661 -4.41 10.33 -17.47
N GLU A 662 -4.50 11.45 -16.74
CA GLU A 662 -4.28 12.82 -17.23
C GLU A 662 -5.28 13.29 -18.29
N ARG A 663 -6.45 12.65 -18.39
CA ARG A 663 -7.55 13.09 -19.25
C ARG A 663 -8.28 14.22 -18.55
N GLN A 664 -8.58 15.29 -19.30
CA GLN A 664 -9.30 16.44 -18.75
C GLN A 664 -10.69 16.02 -18.24
N VAL A 665 -11.03 16.53 -17.07
CA VAL A 665 -12.36 16.36 -16.45
C VAL A 665 -12.99 17.73 -16.22
N ALA A 666 -14.33 17.77 -16.16
CA ALA A 666 -15.06 19.01 -15.86
C ALA A 666 -14.78 19.44 -14.42
N ASP A 667 -14.46 20.73 -14.24
CA ASP A 667 -14.04 21.28 -12.95
C ASP A 667 -14.19 22.80 -12.86
N ASP A 668 -14.06 23.31 -11.61
CA ASP A 668 -14.08 24.71 -11.25
C ASP A 668 -12.70 25.31 -10.98
N VAL A 669 -11.60 24.58 -11.30
CA VAL A 669 -10.24 25.05 -11.05
C VAL A 669 -9.92 26.35 -11.79
N ARG A 670 -9.29 27.30 -11.09
CA ARG A 670 -8.85 28.59 -11.62
C ARG A 670 -7.45 28.91 -11.14
N LEU A 671 -6.73 29.66 -11.94
CA LEU A 671 -5.44 30.22 -11.56
C LEU A 671 -5.63 31.70 -11.15
N GLU A 672 -5.43 32.01 -9.87
CA GLU A 672 -5.60 33.34 -9.28
C GLU A 672 -4.36 33.67 -8.45
N ASP A 673 -3.66 34.78 -8.81
CA ASP A 673 -2.48 35.29 -8.08
C ASP A 673 -1.44 34.21 -7.69
N GLY A 674 -1.09 33.34 -8.63
CA GLY A 674 -0.11 32.28 -8.43
C GLY A 674 -0.65 31.06 -7.61
N HIS A 675 -1.96 31.02 -7.37
CA HIS A 675 -2.61 29.91 -6.69
C HIS A 675 -3.59 29.20 -7.62
N LEU A 676 -3.63 27.88 -7.51
CA LEU A 676 -4.74 27.08 -8.00
C LEU A 676 -5.86 27.19 -6.95
N VAL A 677 -7.05 27.63 -7.38
CA VAL A 677 -8.25 27.74 -6.55
C VAL A 677 -9.29 26.78 -7.07
N PHE A 678 -9.77 25.89 -6.22
CA PHE A 678 -10.68 24.78 -6.59
C PHE A 678 -11.56 24.36 -5.43
N THR A 679 -12.66 23.66 -5.72
CA THR A 679 -13.46 23.01 -4.69
C THR A 679 -13.01 21.58 -4.52
N ILE A 680 -12.88 21.10 -3.28
CA ILE A 680 -12.58 19.70 -2.96
C ILE A 680 -13.60 19.15 -1.97
N GLY A 681 -14.14 17.97 -2.24
CA GLY A 681 -15.09 17.29 -1.36
C GLY A 681 -14.41 16.55 -0.20
N PRO A 682 -15.21 16.03 0.75
CA PRO A 682 -14.70 15.26 1.88
C PRO A 682 -13.85 14.07 1.42
N TYR A 683 -12.66 13.91 1.96
CA TYR A 683 -11.69 12.85 1.65
C TYR A 683 -11.34 12.69 0.17
N ALA A 684 -11.74 13.64 -0.68
CA ALA A 684 -11.61 13.52 -2.13
C ALA A 684 -10.13 13.61 -2.58
N LEU A 685 -9.85 12.89 -3.65
CA LEU A 685 -8.62 12.92 -4.39
C LEU A 685 -8.82 13.71 -5.69
N ARG A 686 -7.98 14.73 -5.94
CA ARG A 686 -8.05 15.58 -7.12
C ARG A 686 -6.69 15.68 -7.79
N ALA A 687 -6.67 15.80 -9.09
CA ALA A 687 -5.44 16.08 -9.83
C ALA A 687 -5.61 17.24 -10.81
N PHE A 688 -4.56 18.00 -10.96
CA PHE A 688 -4.52 19.16 -11.84
C PHE A 688 -3.26 19.13 -12.70
N ARG A 689 -3.42 19.38 -13.99
CA ARG A 689 -2.30 19.65 -14.90
C ARG A 689 -2.07 21.15 -14.93
N VAL A 690 -0.83 21.56 -14.67
CA VAL A 690 -0.39 22.95 -14.65
C VAL A 690 0.66 23.17 -15.74
N ARG A 691 0.45 24.17 -16.60
CA ARG A 691 1.40 24.60 -17.65
C ARG A 691 2.15 25.87 -17.25
N PHE A 692 3.41 25.94 -17.63
CA PHE A 692 4.31 27.04 -17.25
C PHE A 692 4.73 27.91 -18.41
#